data_7ee3da764c4a45b6b932f0be97979c2b
#
_entry.id   7ee3da764c4a45b6b932f0be97979c2b
#
_cell.length_a   1.000
_cell.length_b   1.000
_cell.length_c   1.000
_cell.angle_alpha   90.00
_cell.angle_beta   90.00
_cell.angle_gamma   90.00
#
_symmetry.space_group_name_H-M   'P 1'
#
loop_
_entity.id
_entity.type
_entity.pdbx_description
1 polymer ?
#
loop_
_entity_poly.entity_id
_entity_poly.type
_entity_poly.pdbx_seq_one_letter_code
_entity_poly.pdbx_strand_id
1 'polypeptide(L)'
;MARATGTASSTAVECPRTATPPGLTFPRRWTTPGVHPYDEVTWAIRTASIGNESGKVVFEQADVEVPESWSQLATNVVVSKYFRGHLGTPEREHSVRQLISRVVDTICGWAAAGHYFATDEDLETFRAELTHLILHQKMSFNSPVWFNVGVEEHPQCSACFINSVQDSMTSIMDLAKTEAMLFKYGSGAGSNLSPIRSAREKMAGGGMASGPVSFMKGYDAFAGVIKSGGKTRRAAKMVILDADHPDILEFINCKMLEEKKAWALIEAGYDPSFTGEAYGSVFFQNANHSVRVTDDFMRAVERDGEWTTHFVTTGEPADTYRARDILHQIAEAAWVCGDPGMQYDTTINDWNPVSNSARQVATNPCSEFSFLNDTSCNLASLNLMKFVREDGEFDVDAYRYACRLTITAQEILVDYASYPTPKIEENSHRFRPLGLGYANLGALLMSRGLAYDSPDGQAFAAALTSIMTAEAYRQSAIIARDCGGPFAEYEKNREPFLRVIRKHRDAAHRIPSEGVPADVHATARDLWDETLALGERYGYRNAQTTLLAPTGTIAFMMDCDTTGIEPDIALVKYKKLVGEGFLKIVNQTVPAALRKLGYNSRQTEEIVRYVNEHETIEGAPGLRPEHLPVFDCAFKPVNGERSIHYMGHIRMMAAVQPFLSGAISKTVNMPETATPQDIEQVYLEGWRLGLKAIAIYRDNSKRSQPLSTGKKKDADAAAEASAEQAIAAATAELTARVAELERALASAQAEAQKPHRRRLPPERQSITHKFEIAGHEGYITVGCYPDGQPGEMFVRMAKEGSTVAGLMDSMAISVSVALQYGVPLRDLVTKFAHVRFEPSGFTGNPEIPIAKSIVDYIFRWLGSRFLPKEEREALGILDRSGDEPAEESAAWSVAPESGPGGTRGAAGARQSLTAEAAPGPAGSPADAAPATGSPAAQPAATDSGGGSIQAPRADANGHAAGRTNGTKSLGLQLGRGQRVAFQAQADAPSCADCGSIMVRNGSCYKCLNCGSTSGCS
;
A
#
# COMPACT_ATOMS: atom_id res chain seq x y z
N MET A 1 16.83 -43.31 -22.61
CA MET A 1 17.93 -42.96 -23.49
C MET A 1 18.20 -41.46 -23.32
N ALA A 2 19.40 -41.19 -22.85
CA ALA A 2 20.20 -39.96 -22.84
C ALA A 2 19.50 -38.60 -22.72
N ARG A 3 19.60 -38.04 -21.53
CA ARG A 3 19.49 -36.60 -21.26
C ARG A 3 20.77 -35.91 -21.73
N ALA A 4 20.65 -34.91 -22.58
CA ALA A 4 21.73 -34.00 -22.87
C ALA A 4 21.75 -32.88 -21.84
N THR A 5 22.75 -32.88 -20.98
CA THR A 5 23.13 -31.78 -20.09
C THR A 5 24.00 -30.82 -20.87
N GLY A 6 23.46 -29.70 -21.26
CA GLY A 6 24.21 -28.57 -21.80
C GLY A 6 24.66 -27.67 -20.64
N THR A 7 25.91 -27.81 -20.22
CA THR A 7 26.58 -26.86 -19.32
C THR A 7 26.98 -25.62 -20.13
N ALA A 8 26.30 -24.48 -19.85
CA ALA A 8 26.77 -23.18 -20.27
C ALA A 8 27.97 -22.80 -19.40
N SER A 9 29.15 -22.82 -19.95
CA SER A 9 30.37 -22.30 -19.35
C SER A 9 30.31 -20.77 -19.28
N SER A 10 30.11 -20.25 -18.09
CA SER A 10 30.33 -18.85 -17.73
C SER A 10 31.85 -18.66 -17.60
N THR A 11 32.47 -17.99 -18.54
CA THR A 11 33.83 -17.50 -18.40
C THR A 11 33.83 -16.29 -17.44
N ALA A 12 33.98 -16.55 -16.14
CA ALA A 12 34.39 -15.56 -15.18
C ALA A 12 35.81 -15.11 -15.49
N VAL A 13 36.00 -13.83 -15.67
CA VAL A 13 37.35 -13.21 -15.74
C VAL A 13 37.96 -13.34 -14.35
N GLU A 14 38.81 -14.30 -14.14
CA GLU A 14 39.62 -14.45 -12.93
C GLU A 14 40.63 -13.30 -12.84
N CYS A 15 40.39 -12.39 -11.88
CA CYS A 15 41.44 -11.54 -11.35
C CYS A 15 42.43 -12.44 -10.57
N PRO A 16 43.75 -12.33 -10.71
CA PRO A 16 44.70 -13.23 -10.06
C PRO A 16 44.66 -13.01 -8.53
N ARG A 17 43.94 -13.87 -7.81
CA ARG A 17 44.05 -13.98 -6.35
C ARG A 17 45.34 -14.68 -5.98
N THR A 18 46.37 -13.92 -5.58
CA THR A 18 47.68 -14.47 -5.21
C THR A 18 47.86 -14.76 -3.72
N ALA A 19 46.83 -14.61 -2.88
CA ALA A 19 46.85 -15.08 -1.48
C ALA A 19 45.43 -15.35 -1.01
N THR A 20 45.21 -16.38 -0.20
CA THR A 20 43.98 -16.60 0.55
C THR A 20 43.74 -15.39 1.47
N PRO A 21 42.54 -14.82 1.51
CA PRO A 21 42.24 -13.72 2.43
C PRO A 21 42.56 -14.13 3.87
N PRO A 22 43.11 -13.21 4.71
CA PRO A 22 43.54 -13.55 6.06
C PRO A 22 42.42 -13.96 7.02
N GLY A 23 41.16 -13.66 6.70
CA GLY A 23 40.02 -13.85 7.59
C GLY A 23 39.89 -12.75 8.66
N LEU A 24 38.68 -12.65 9.23
CA LEU A 24 38.36 -11.67 10.28
C LEU A 24 38.87 -12.11 11.63
N THR A 25 39.26 -11.13 12.45
CA THR A 25 39.64 -11.33 13.86
C THR A 25 38.77 -10.47 14.77
N PHE A 26 38.35 -11.02 15.93
CA PHE A 26 37.57 -10.32 16.92
C PHE A 26 38.20 -10.42 18.29
N PRO A 27 38.61 -9.31 18.95
CA PRO A 27 39.02 -9.34 20.35
C PRO A 27 37.78 -9.60 21.24
N ARG A 28 37.92 -10.43 22.26
CA ARG A 28 36.89 -10.59 23.29
C ARG A 28 36.68 -9.29 24.06
N ARG A 29 35.41 -8.96 24.33
CA ARG A 29 35.06 -7.77 25.10
C ARG A 29 34.19 -8.11 26.32
N TRP A 30 33.13 -8.89 26.12
CA TRP A 30 32.12 -9.15 27.15
C TRP A 30 32.17 -10.56 27.70
N THR A 31 32.79 -11.49 27.01
CA THR A 31 32.75 -12.91 27.34
C THR A 31 34.09 -13.39 27.84
N THR A 32 34.10 -14.45 28.69
CA THR A 32 35.27 -15.07 29.24
C THR A 32 35.65 -16.32 28.48
N PRO A 33 36.92 -16.54 28.05
CA PRO A 33 37.33 -17.77 27.43
C PRO A 33 36.97 -19.01 28.25
N GLY A 34 36.33 -19.99 27.60
CA GLY A 34 35.91 -21.25 28.24
C GLY A 34 34.66 -21.16 29.12
N VAL A 35 34.03 -20.00 29.26
CA VAL A 35 32.76 -19.82 29.94
C VAL A 35 31.66 -19.53 28.86
N HIS A 36 30.59 -20.31 28.88
CA HIS A 36 29.52 -20.05 27.96
C HIS A 36 28.67 -18.87 28.43
N PRO A 37 28.28 -17.89 27.55
CA PRO A 37 27.50 -16.72 27.97
C PRO A 37 26.22 -17.03 28.74
N TYR A 38 25.63 -18.19 28.54
CA TYR A 38 24.44 -18.64 29.28
C TYR A 38 24.72 -18.97 30.75
N ASP A 39 25.97 -19.22 31.10
CA ASP A 39 26.39 -19.51 32.49
C ASP A 39 26.67 -18.25 33.29
N GLU A 40 26.73 -17.11 32.61
CA GLU A 40 26.96 -15.78 33.24
C GLU A 40 25.66 -15.07 33.67
N VAL A 41 24.48 -15.67 33.40
CA VAL A 41 23.15 -15.10 33.73
C VAL A 41 22.32 -16.02 34.58
N THR A 42 21.49 -15.45 35.45
CA THR A 42 20.49 -16.18 36.23
C THR A 42 19.27 -16.46 35.36
N TRP A 43 18.73 -17.67 35.43
CA TRP A 43 17.58 -18.12 34.68
C TRP A 43 16.34 -18.25 35.57
N ALA A 44 15.20 -17.85 35.05
CA ALA A 44 13.88 -17.98 35.69
C ALA A 44 12.93 -18.81 34.83
N ILE A 45 12.07 -19.57 35.47
CA ILE A 45 10.97 -20.28 34.81
C ILE A 45 9.71 -19.42 34.89
N ARG A 46 9.07 -19.16 33.75
CA ARG A 46 7.90 -18.27 33.66
C ARG A 46 6.80 -18.90 32.79
N THR A 47 5.58 -18.44 32.99
CA THR A 47 4.46 -18.70 32.07
C THR A 47 4.29 -17.50 31.15
N ALA A 48 4.35 -17.74 29.84
CA ALA A 48 4.02 -16.74 28.83
C ALA A 48 2.54 -16.86 28.45
N SER A 49 1.79 -15.77 28.55
CA SER A 49 0.36 -15.76 28.22
C SER A 49 -0.06 -14.50 27.46
N ILE A 50 -1.05 -14.67 26.57
CA ILE A 50 -1.70 -13.56 25.86
C ILE A 50 -3.21 -13.79 25.94
N GLY A 51 -3.94 -12.82 26.48
CA GLY A 51 -5.40 -12.78 26.49
C GLY A 51 -5.98 -12.12 25.24
N ASN A 52 -7.23 -12.45 24.89
CA ASN A 52 -8.01 -11.72 23.89
C ASN A 52 -8.77 -10.54 24.54
N GLU A 53 -9.56 -9.78 23.76
CA GLU A 53 -10.32 -8.61 24.25
C GLU A 53 -11.38 -8.93 25.32
N SER A 54 -11.80 -10.17 25.43
CA SER A 54 -12.73 -10.63 26.49
C SER A 54 -12.01 -11.23 27.71
N GLY A 55 -10.67 -11.05 27.83
CA GLY A 55 -9.86 -11.62 28.90
C GLY A 55 -9.61 -13.11 28.76
N LYS A 56 -10.13 -13.76 27.73
CA LYS A 56 -9.87 -15.18 27.45
C LYS A 56 -8.45 -15.37 26.97
N VAL A 57 -7.71 -16.26 27.62
CA VAL A 57 -6.37 -16.64 27.19
C VAL A 57 -6.43 -17.29 25.81
N VAL A 58 -5.76 -16.65 24.82
CA VAL A 58 -5.64 -17.16 23.44
C VAL A 58 -4.31 -17.85 23.17
N PHE A 59 -3.33 -17.58 24.00
CA PHE A 59 -2.03 -18.23 23.95
C PHE A 59 -1.50 -18.39 25.36
N GLU A 60 -1.03 -19.58 25.71
CA GLU A 60 -0.35 -19.85 26.98
C GLU A 60 0.72 -20.90 26.77
N GLN A 61 1.87 -20.70 27.34
CA GLN A 61 2.95 -21.68 27.48
C GLN A 61 3.58 -21.54 28.84
N ALA A 62 3.42 -22.58 29.67
CA ALA A 62 4.09 -22.70 30.97
C ALA A 62 5.52 -23.21 30.83
N ASP A 63 6.26 -23.15 31.94
CA ASP A 63 7.61 -23.70 32.10
C ASP A 63 8.62 -23.19 31.06
N VAL A 64 8.53 -21.90 30.74
CA VAL A 64 9.45 -21.26 29.82
C VAL A 64 10.67 -20.73 30.55
N GLU A 65 11.86 -21.17 30.14
CA GLU A 65 13.14 -20.71 30.67
C GLU A 65 13.58 -19.43 29.99
N VAL A 66 13.74 -18.37 30.76
CA VAL A 66 14.17 -17.04 30.31
C VAL A 66 15.21 -16.45 31.27
N PRO A 67 16.08 -15.52 30.80
CA PRO A 67 16.93 -14.76 31.72
C PRO A 67 16.08 -13.99 32.75
N GLU A 68 16.45 -14.03 34.04
CA GLU A 68 15.69 -13.36 35.08
C GLU A 68 15.57 -11.84 34.86
N SER A 69 16.56 -11.25 34.21
CA SER A 69 16.59 -9.83 33.85
C SER A 69 15.59 -9.40 32.75
N TRP A 70 15.07 -10.35 31.98
CA TRP A 70 14.09 -10.03 30.95
C TRP A 70 12.71 -9.70 31.54
N SER A 71 12.01 -8.76 30.99
CA SER A 71 10.65 -8.46 31.45
C SER A 71 9.65 -9.56 31.07
N GLN A 72 8.49 -9.57 31.74
CA GLN A 72 7.37 -10.45 31.38
C GLN A 72 6.85 -10.13 29.96
N LEU A 73 6.92 -8.86 29.54
CA LEU A 73 6.53 -8.42 28.20
C LEU A 73 7.46 -9.04 27.14
N ALA A 74 8.78 -8.95 27.32
CA ALA A 74 9.75 -9.59 26.43
C ALA A 74 9.54 -11.10 26.36
N THR A 75 9.30 -11.74 27.52
CA THR A 75 8.96 -13.16 27.61
C THR A 75 7.74 -13.50 26.75
N ASN A 76 6.62 -12.81 26.95
CA ASN A 76 5.39 -13.05 26.20
C ASN A 76 5.57 -12.87 24.68
N VAL A 77 6.31 -11.84 24.27
CA VAL A 77 6.58 -11.56 22.86
C VAL A 77 7.43 -12.65 22.23
N VAL A 78 8.54 -13.02 22.88
CA VAL A 78 9.49 -14.00 22.35
C VAL A 78 8.82 -15.36 22.22
N VAL A 79 8.15 -15.83 23.27
CA VAL A 79 7.51 -17.15 23.28
C VAL A 79 6.38 -17.23 22.28
N SER A 80 5.51 -16.24 22.22
CA SER A 80 4.37 -16.26 21.30
C SER A 80 4.73 -16.05 19.84
N LYS A 81 5.81 -15.27 19.54
CA LYS A 81 6.15 -14.89 18.17
C LYS A 81 7.31 -15.68 17.59
N TYR A 82 8.36 -15.95 18.37
CA TYR A 82 9.63 -16.45 17.86
C TYR A 82 9.93 -17.92 18.20
N PHE A 83 9.41 -18.47 19.28
CA PHE A 83 9.59 -19.89 19.58
C PHE A 83 8.99 -20.77 18.49
N ARG A 84 9.74 -21.78 18.09
CA ARG A 84 9.37 -22.75 17.04
C ARG A 84 8.80 -24.04 17.60
N GLY A 85 8.20 -24.84 16.72
CA GLY A 85 7.45 -26.04 17.06
C GLY A 85 6.00 -25.76 17.46
N HIS A 86 5.15 -26.78 17.39
CA HIS A 86 3.75 -26.69 17.78
C HIS A 86 3.60 -26.78 19.30
N LEU A 87 2.70 -25.99 19.89
CA LEU A 87 2.41 -26.09 21.32
C LEU A 87 2.05 -27.52 21.70
N GLY A 88 2.62 -28.03 22.82
CA GLY A 88 2.37 -29.36 23.34
C GLY A 88 3.14 -30.47 22.62
N THR A 89 4.03 -30.18 21.68
CA THR A 89 4.91 -31.17 21.06
C THR A 89 6.36 -31.05 21.54
N PRO A 90 7.16 -32.13 21.47
CA PRO A 90 8.57 -32.10 21.91
C PRO A 90 9.45 -31.12 21.11
N GLU A 91 9.07 -30.79 19.89
CA GLU A 91 9.78 -29.84 19.02
C GLU A 91 9.54 -28.38 19.39
N ARG A 92 8.59 -28.13 20.34
CA ARG A 92 8.32 -26.76 20.79
C ARG A 92 9.47 -26.25 21.63
N GLU A 93 10.07 -25.14 21.21
CA GLU A 93 11.04 -24.42 22.03
C GLU A 93 10.41 -23.99 23.36
N HIS A 94 11.16 -24.15 24.45
CA HIS A 94 10.76 -23.80 25.82
C HIS A 94 11.83 -23.00 26.56
N SER A 95 12.93 -22.67 25.91
CA SER A 95 14.01 -21.86 26.46
C SER A 95 14.51 -20.81 25.49
N VAL A 96 14.81 -19.61 26.00
CA VAL A 96 15.49 -18.57 25.23
C VAL A 96 16.88 -19.03 24.78
N ARG A 97 17.53 -19.97 25.50
CA ARG A 97 18.78 -20.61 25.06
C ARG A 97 18.58 -21.29 23.69
N GLN A 98 17.52 -22.07 23.54
CA GLN A 98 17.23 -22.77 22.28
C GLN A 98 17.02 -21.79 21.13
N LEU A 99 16.26 -20.73 21.36
CA LEU A 99 16.00 -19.70 20.36
C LEU A 99 17.30 -19.01 19.91
N ILE A 100 18.14 -18.55 20.86
CA ILE A 100 19.37 -17.83 20.55
C ILE A 100 20.39 -18.77 19.89
N SER A 101 20.60 -19.96 20.46
CA SER A 101 21.54 -20.95 19.91
C SER A 101 21.15 -21.35 18.49
N ARG A 102 19.85 -21.59 18.21
CA ARG A 102 19.38 -21.93 16.88
C ARG A 102 19.83 -20.90 15.83
N VAL A 103 19.72 -19.61 16.14
CA VAL A 103 20.10 -18.55 15.21
C VAL A 103 21.63 -18.35 15.17
N VAL A 104 22.27 -18.23 16.31
CA VAL A 104 23.72 -17.95 16.39
C VAL A 104 24.54 -19.12 15.85
N ASP A 105 24.20 -20.35 16.22
CA ASP A 105 24.95 -21.53 15.75
C ASP A 105 24.81 -21.74 14.24
N THR A 106 23.63 -21.45 13.70
CA THR A 106 23.43 -21.49 12.23
C THR A 106 24.30 -20.42 11.52
N ILE A 107 24.29 -19.16 11.99
CA ILE A 107 25.13 -18.10 11.44
C ILE A 107 26.62 -18.46 11.54
N CYS A 108 27.06 -18.99 12.68
CA CYS A 108 28.45 -19.42 12.88
C CYS A 108 28.81 -20.64 12.02
N GLY A 109 27.89 -21.56 11.81
CA GLY A 109 28.07 -22.67 10.86
C GLY A 109 28.28 -22.19 9.43
N TRP A 110 27.49 -21.22 9.00
CA TRP A 110 27.68 -20.55 7.70
C TRP A 110 28.98 -19.78 7.61
N ALA A 111 29.37 -19.08 8.68
CA ALA A 111 30.63 -18.37 8.74
C ALA A 111 31.85 -19.29 8.60
N ALA A 112 31.79 -20.46 9.24
CA ALA A 112 32.80 -21.51 9.09
C ALA A 112 32.88 -22.03 7.65
N ALA A 113 31.75 -22.38 7.07
CA ALA A 113 31.65 -22.85 5.68
C ALA A 113 32.15 -21.80 4.66
N GLY A 114 31.89 -20.51 4.93
CA GLY A 114 32.32 -19.38 4.10
C GLY A 114 33.74 -18.87 4.41
N HIS A 115 34.46 -19.48 5.36
CA HIS A 115 35.82 -19.07 5.76
C HIS A 115 35.94 -17.58 6.12
N TYR A 116 34.96 -17.07 6.90
CA TYR A 116 34.93 -15.65 7.28
C TYR A 116 36.00 -15.27 8.29
N PHE A 117 36.41 -16.20 9.17
CA PHE A 117 37.33 -15.93 10.30
C PHE A 117 38.72 -16.47 10.05
N ALA A 118 39.71 -15.82 10.65
CA ALA A 118 41.12 -16.19 10.53
C ALA A 118 41.44 -17.52 11.22
N THR A 119 40.81 -17.77 12.36
CA THR A 119 41.01 -18.97 13.20
C THR A 119 39.70 -19.46 13.77
N ASP A 120 39.66 -20.72 14.22
CA ASP A 120 38.53 -21.30 14.94
C ASP A 120 38.30 -20.55 16.28
N GLU A 121 39.33 -20.00 16.89
CA GLU A 121 39.21 -19.18 18.11
C GLU A 121 38.51 -17.83 17.84
N ASP A 122 38.78 -17.19 16.69
CA ASP A 122 38.06 -15.98 16.27
C ASP A 122 36.56 -16.28 16.01
N LEU A 123 36.24 -17.41 15.38
CA LEU A 123 34.87 -17.87 15.19
C LEU A 123 34.16 -18.12 16.53
N GLU A 124 34.80 -18.82 17.47
CA GLU A 124 34.24 -19.06 18.81
C GLU A 124 34.10 -17.76 19.62
N THR A 125 35.04 -16.85 19.46
CA THR A 125 34.92 -15.50 20.03
C THR A 125 33.71 -14.76 19.48
N PHE A 126 33.57 -14.75 18.16
CA PHE A 126 32.41 -14.15 17.50
C PHE A 126 31.08 -14.78 17.98
N ARG A 127 31.00 -16.14 18.07
CA ARG A 127 29.85 -16.87 18.60
C ARG A 127 29.48 -16.40 20.01
N ALA A 128 30.44 -16.40 20.93
CA ALA A 128 30.23 -16.02 22.29
C ALA A 128 29.79 -14.56 22.43
N GLU A 129 30.45 -13.63 21.76
CA GLU A 129 30.15 -12.20 21.80
C GLU A 129 28.79 -11.89 21.15
N LEU A 130 28.41 -12.54 20.05
CA LEU A 130 27.08 -12.40 19.40
C LEU A 130 25.99 -12.95 20.33
N THR A 131 26.24 -14.11 20.98
CA THR A 131 25.31 -14.67 21.98
C THR A 131 25.09 -13.69 23.12
N HIS A 132 26.17 -13.12 23.65
CA HIS A 132 26.11 -12.13 24.73
C HIS A 132 25.29 -10.89 24.32
N LEU A 133 25.52 -10.37 23.11
CA LEU A 133 24.79 -9.21 22.59
C LEU A 133 23.26 -9.42 22.60
N ILE A 134 22.81 -10.58 22.14
CA ILE A 134 21.38 -10.92 22.08
C ILE A 134 20.83 -11.23 23.47
N LEU A 135 21.56 -12.04 24.28
CA LEU A 135 21.14 -12.47 25.60
C LEU A 135 20.92 -11.29 26.55
N HIS A 136 21.78 -10.27 26.47
CA HIS A 136 21.69 -9.04 27.25
C HIS A 136 20.83 -7.95 26.60
N GLN A 137 20.03 -8.29 25.57
CA GLN A 137 19.10 -7.36 24.88
C GLN A 137 19.80 -6.11 24.32
N LYS A 138 21.10 -6.22 23.98
CA LYS A 138 21.87 -5.14 23.36
C LYS A 138 21.56 -5.01 21.85
N MET A 139 21.12 -6.10 21.23
CA MET A 139 20.80 -6.18 19.80
C MET A 139 19.70 -7.22 19.53
N SER A 140 18.93 -6.98 18.48
CA SER A 140 18.04 -8.00 17.90
C SER A 140 18.03 -7.91 16.37
N PHE A 141 18.01 -9.08 15.73
CA PHE A 141 17.73 -9.20 14.31
C PHE A 141 16.25 -8.94 14.00
N ASN A 142 15.95 -8.68 12.73
CA ASN A 142 14.57 -8.60 12.24
C ASN A 142 13.81 -9.94 12.37
N SER A 143 12.49 -9.88 12.42
CA SER A 143 11.62 -11.03 12.62
C SER A 143 11.85 -12.20 11.64
N PRO A 144 12.09 -12.03 10.32
CA PRO A 144 12.41 -13.14 9.43
C PRO A 144 13.62 -13.98 9.86
N VAL A 145 14.67 -13.38 10.41
CA VAL A 145 15.81 -14.14 10.96
C VAL A 145 15.34 -15.04 12.10
N TRP A 146 14.58 -14.51 13.06
CA TRP A 146 14.02 -15.29 14.17
C TRP A 146 13.04 -16.37 13.73
N PHE A 147 12.32 -16.12 12.62
CA PHE A 147 11.36 -17.09 12.11
C PHE A 147 12.01 -18.25 11.36
N ASN A 148 13.05 -18.01 10.57
CA ASN A 148 13.44 -18.92 9.51
C ASN A 148 14.83 -19.52 9.70
N VAL A 149 15.80 -18.78 10.32
CA VAL A 149 17.17 -19.24 10.50
C VAL A 149 17.23 -20.43 11.47
N GLY A 150 17.88 -21.50 11.04
CA GLY A 150 17.96 -22.76 11.77
C GLY A 150 16.66 -23.55 11.82
N VAL A 151 15.66 -23.17 11.01
CA VAL A 151 14.38 -23.87 10.85
C VAL A 151 14.22 -24.41 9.43
N GLU A 152 14.55 -23.58 8.44
CA GLU A 152 14.49 -23.92 7.03
C GLU A 152 15.92 -24.14 6.50
N GLU A 153 16.08 -25.07 5.57
CA GLU A 153 17.38 -25.36 4.93
C GLU A 153 17.91 -24.14 4.17
N HIS A 154 17.00 -23.43 3.49
CA HIS A 154 17.29 -22.19 2.78
C HIS A 154 16.37 -21.07 3.31
N PRO A 155 16.73 -20.44 4.44
CA PRO A 155 15.86 -19.49 5.11
C PRO A 155 15.82 -18.15 4.41
N GLN A 156 14.63 -17.55 4.31
CA GLN A 156 14.48 -16.16 3.96
C GLN A 156 14.80 -15.30 5.20
N CYS A 157 15.79 -14.41 5.09
CA CYS A 157 16.33 -13.64 6.22
C CYS A 157 15.99 -12.16 6.17
N SER A 158 15.51 -11.63 5.03
CA SER A 158 15.31 -10.20 4.82
C SER A 158 13.91 -9.74 5.23
N ALA A 159 13.81 -8.61 5.92
CA ALA A 159 12.52 -8.02 6.28
C ALA A 159 11.95 -7.11 5.20
N CYS A 160 12.82 -6.49 4.39
CA CYS A 160 12.47 -5.42 3.46
C CYS A 160 12.86 -5.81 2.03
N PHE A 161 11.94 -5.57 1.10
CA PHE A 161 12.12 -5.81 -0.32
C PHE A 161 11.63 -4.61 -1.13
N ILE A 162 12.31 -4.35 -2.23
CA ILE A 162 11.89 -3.41 -3.26
C ILE A 162 11.73 -4.20 -4.55
N ASN A 163 10.54 -4.16 -5.15
CA ASN A 163 10.24 -4.90 -6.36
C ASN A 163 10.01 -3.96 -7.54
N SER A 164 10.44 -4.36 -8.73
CA SER A 164 10.13 -3.67 -9.97
C SER A 164 8.82 -4.16 -10.59
N VAL A 165 8.22 -3.30 -11.42
CA VAL A 165 7.12 -3.65 -12.31
C VAL A 165 7.35 -3.00 -13.67
N GLN A 166 6.89 -3.66 -14.73
CA GLN A 166 6.88 -3.14 -16.09
C GLN A 166 5.44 -3.08 -16.60
N ASP A 167 5.18 -2.25 -17.61
CA ASP A 167 3.87 -2.09 -18.22
C ASP A 167 3.49 -3.29 -19.10
N SER A 168 3.39 -4.44 -18.49
CA SER A 168 2.93 -5.68 -19.12
C SER A 168 2.17 -6.55 -18.13
N MET A 169 1.14 -7.25 -18.59
CA MET A 169 0.29 -8.09 -17.73
C MET A 169 1.11 -9.16 -17.01
N THR A 170 2.10 -9.75 -17.68
CA THR A 170 3.00 -10.73 -17.07
C THR A 170 3.75 -10.12 -15.88
N SER A 171 4.39 -8.96 -16.07
CA SER A 171 5.13 -8.30 -14.99
C SER A 171 4.23 -7.86 -13.83
N ILE A 172 3.02 -7.39 -14.14
CA ILE A 172 2.01 -7.00 -13.13
C ILE A 172 1.58 -8.21 -12.29
N MET A 173 1.37 -9.37 -12.92
CA MET A 173 1.02 -10.61 -12.21
C MET A 173 2.22 -11.24 -11.49
N ASP A 174 3.43 -11.16 -12.05
CA ASP A 174 4.64 -11.60 -11.38
C ASP A 174 4.93 -10.77 -10.11
N LEU A 175 4.65 -9.47 -10.13
CA LEU A 175 4.72 -8.64 -8.92
C LEU A 175 3.76 -9.17 -7.85
N ALA A 176 2.49 -9.44 -8.20
CA ALA A 176 1.50 -9.98 -7.26
C ALA A 176 1.96 -11.32 -6.65
N LYS A 177 2.49 -12.22 -7.47
CA LYS A 177 3.03 -13.52 -7.04
C LYS A 177 4.23 -13.35 -6.11
N THR A 178 5.17 -12.47 -6.46
CA THR A 178 6.39 -12.21 -5.67
C THR A 178 6.02 -11.65 -4.30
N GLU A 179 5.14 -10.64 -4.26
CA GLU A 179 4.65 -10.07 -3.01
C GLU A 179 3.94 -11.09 -2.14
N ALA A 180 3.09 -11.93 -2.73
CA ALA A 180 2.40 -13.02 -2.02
C ALA A 180 3.39 -13.97 -1.31
N MET A 181 4.48 -14.34 -1.98
CA MET A 181 5.53 -15.17 -1.39
C MET A 181 6.26 -14.43 -0.27
N LEU A 182 6.60 -13.14 -0.45
CA LEU A 182 7.23 -12.33 0.59
C LEU A 182 6.35 -12.21 1.85
N PHE A 183 5.07 -11.97 1.68
CA PHE A 183 4.13 -11.89 2.79
C PHE A 183 4.01 -13.21 3.55
N LYS A 184 4.03 -14.35 2.84
CA LYS A 184 4.05 -15.68 3.46
C LYS A 184 5.21 -15.83 4.45
N TYR A 185 6.41 -15.33 4.12
CA TYR A 185 7.61 -15.43 4.95
C TYR A 185 7.77 -14.30 5.98
N GLY A 186 6.84 -13.38 6.05
CA GLY A 186 6.83 -12.33 7.08
C GLY A 186 7.55 -11.04 6.70
N SER A 187 7.83 -10.84 5.43
CA SER A 187 8.54 -9.69 4.91
C SER A 187 7.61 -8.61 4.38
N GLY A 188 8.12 -7.39 4.27
CA GLY A 188 7.44 -6.27 3.64
C GLY A 188 7.99 -5.99 2.24
N ALA A 189 7.13 -5.53 1.34
CA ALA A 189 7.48 -5.20 -0.03
C ALA A 189 7.02 -3.79 -0.41
N GLY A 190 7.84 -3.09 -1.21
CA GLY A 190 7.45 -1.81 -1.80
C GLY A 190 7.70 -1.79 -3.29
N SER A 191 6.84 -1.08 -4.01
CA SER A 191 6.88 -1.00 -5.47
C SER A 191 6.44 0.37 -5.95
N ASN A 192 7.17 0.93 -6.91
CA ASN A 192 6.73 2.10 -7.65
C ASN A 192 5.94 1.63 -8.88
N LEU A 193 4.68 2.06 -8.99
CA LEU A 193 3.77 1.67 -10.07
C LEU A 193 3.76 2.66 -11.24
N SER A 194 4.56 3.72 -11.20
CA SER A 194 4.63 4.75 -12.25
C SER A 194 5.00 4.20 -13.64
N PRO A 195 5.72 3.06 -13.78
CA PRO A 195 5.90 2.46 -15.10
C PRO A 195 4.63 1.91 -15.74
N ILE A 196 3.54 1.67 -14.97
CA ILE A 196 2.26 1.18 -15.51
C ILE A 196 1.53 2.35 -16.16
N ARG A 197 1.12 2.18 -17.41
CA ARG A 197 0.37 3.22 -18.15
C ARG A 197 -0.91 3.66 -17.44
N SER A 198 -1.29 4.91 -17.66
CA SER A 198 -2.50 5.53 -17.11
C SER A 198 -3.78 4.82 -17.57
N ALA A 199 -4.80 4.86 -16.73
CA ALA A 199 -6.16 4.43 -17.08
C ALA A 199 -6.75 5.19 -18.28
N ARG A 200 -6.15 6.32 -18.66
CA ARG A 200 -6.56 7.16 -19.79
C ARG A 200 -5.80 6.86 -21.08
N GLU A 201 -4.87 5.91 -21.08
CA GLU A 201 -4.11 5.52 -22.27
C GLU A 201 -4.77 4.36 -23.01
N LYS A 202 -4.75 4.45 -24.33
CA LYS A 202 -5.36 3.46 -25.22
C LYS A 202 -4.50 2.21 -25.32
N MET A 203 -5.15 1.06 -25.35
CA MET A 203 -4.51 -0.21 -25.65
C MET A 203 -4.46 -0.45 -27.16
N ALA A 204 -3.50 -1.25 -27.63
CA ALA A 204 -3.35 -1.58 -29.03
C ALA A 204 -4.62 -2.20 -29.67
N GLY A 205 -5.48 -2.85 -28.88
CA GLY A 205 -6.77 -3.39 -29.29
C GLY A 205 -7.94 -2.40 -29.28
N GLY A 206 -7.71 -1.09 -29.02
CA GLY A 206 -8.72 -0.03 -29.06
C GLY A 206 -9.50 0.19 -27.74
N GLY A 207 -9.19 -0.55 -26.66
CA GLY A 207 -9.75 -0.31 -25.34
C GLY A 207 -8.89 0.65 -24.51
N MET A 208 -9.41 1.08 -23.34
CA MET A 208 -8.68 1.88 -22.35
C MET A 208 -7.92 0.95 -21.38
N ALA A 209 -6.79 1.40 -20.88
CA ALA A 209 -6.01 0.68 -19.87
C ALA A 209 -6.72 0.70 -18.50
N SER A 210 -6.32 -0.18 -17.60
CA SER A 210 -6.87 -0.24 -16.23
C SER A 210 -6.22 0.77 -15.28
N GLY A 211 -5.00 1.19 -15.58
CA GLY A 211 -4.21 2.09 -14.73
C GLY A 211 -3.67 1.47 -13.44
N PRO A 212 -2.68 2.13 -12.80
CA PRO A 212 -2.04 1.61 -11.59
C PRO A 212 -3.00 1.47 -10.41
N VAL A 213 -3.93 2.42 -10.21
CA VAL A 213 -4.87 2.42 -9.07
C VAL A 213 -5.82 1.23 -9.11
N SER A 214 -6.22 0.78 -10.30
CA SER A 214 -7.05 -0.43 -10.45
C SER A 214 -6.28 -1.70 -10.05
N PHE A 215 -5.01 -1.84 -10.45
CA PHE A 215 -4.20 -2.98 -10.06
C PHE A 215 -3.87 -2.98 -8.56
N MET A 216 -3.75 -1.80 -7.95
CA MET A 216 -3.55 -1.66 -6.49
C MET A 216 -4.65 -2.36 -5.68
N LYS A 217 -5.91 -2.36 -6.15
CA LYS A 217 -7.01 -3.08 -5.48
C LYS A 217 -6.75 -4.59 -5.40
N GLY A 218 -6.23 -5.17 -6.47
CA GLY A 218 -5.82 -6.58 -6.49
C GLY A 218 -4.66 -6.85 -5.53
N TYR A 219 -3.62 -6.04 -5.57
CA TYR A 219 -2.47 -6.17 -4.68
C TYR A 219 -2.85 -6.01 -3.20
N ASP A 220 -3.71 -5.06 -2.87
CA ASP A 220 -4.22 -4.85 -1.51
C ASP A 220 -5.04 -6.03 -1.02
N ALA A 221 -5.89 -6.61 -1.89
CA ALA A 221 -6.67 -7.80 -1.58
C ALA A 221 -5.77 -9.01 -1.26
N PHE A 222 -4.72 -9.27 -2.06
CA PHE A 222 -3.74 -10.30 -1.76
C PHE A 222 -3.03 -10.07 -0.42
N ALA A 223 -2.62 -8.84 -0.14
CA ALA A 223 -1.99 -8.46 1.12
C ALA A 223 -2.94 -8.70 2.32
N GLY A 224 -4.24 -8.48 2.14
CA GLY A 224 -5.25 -8.73 3.17
C GLY A 224 -5.51 -10.22 3.46
N VAL A 225 -5.41 -11.07 2.43
CA VAL A 225 -5.72 -12.50 2.55
C VAL A 225 -4.54 -13.31 3.08
N ILE A 226 -3.31 -12.95 2.74
CA ILE A 226 -2.12 -13.75 3.07
C ILE A 226 -1.67 -13.47 4.50
N LYS A 227 -1.76 -14.50 5.35
CA LYS A 227 -1.28 -14.46 6.74
C LYS A 227 0.19 -14.85 6.79
N SER A 228 1.01 -13.96 7.29
CA SER A 228 2.45 -14.14 7.43
C SER A 228 2.81 -15.30 8.36
N GLY A 229 3.55 -16.27 7.87
CA GLY A 229 4.10 -17.40 8.63
C GLY A 229 3.06 -18.25 9.37
N GLY A 230 1.82 -18.33 8.87
CA GLY A 230 0.72 -19.01 9.57
C GLY A 230 0.27 -18.31 10.86
N LYS A 231 0.77 -17.10 11.14
CA LYS A 231 0.47 -16.28 12.33
C LYS A 231 -0.28 -15.00 11.95
N THR A 232 -0.78 -14.30 12.94
CA THR A 232 -1.67 -13.12 12.81
C THR A 232 -1.01 -11.83 12.31
N ARG A 233 0.19 -11.87 11.73
CA ARG A 233 0.85 -10.67 11.19
C ARG A 233 0.27 -10.33 9.82
N ARG A 234 -0.19 -9.07 9.65
CA ARG A 234 -0.59 -8.56 8.35
C ARG A 234 0.61 -8.39 7.43
N ALA A 235 0.37 -8.51 6.13
CA ALA A 235 1.31 -8.10 5.10
C ALA A 235 1.63 -6.61 5.25
N ALA A 236 2.87 -6.24 4.94
CA ALA A 236 3.29 -4.86 4.88
C ALA A 236 3.64 -4.51 3.43
N LYS A 237 2.97 -3.52 2.87
CA LYS A 237 3.14 -3.08 1.48
C LYS A 237 3.31 -1.57 1.41
N MET A 238 4.16 -1.10 0.48
CA MET A 238 4.24 0.29 0.04
C MET A 238 3.90 0.34 -1.44
N VAL A 239 3.05 1.28 -1.79
CA VAL A 239 2.78 1.64 -3.19
C VAL A 239 3.19 3.08 -3.39
N ILE A 240 3.97 3.32 -4.45
CA ILE A 240 4.50 4.62 -4.79
C ILE A 240 3.98 5.00 -6.17
N LEU A 241 3.63 6.29 -6.36
CA LEU A 241 3.37 6.89 -7.66
C LEU A 241 4.10 8.22 -7.76
N ASP A 242 4.73 8.46 -8.91
CA ASP A 242 5.44 9.70 -9.18
C ASP A 242 4.44 10.84 -9.47
N ALA A 243 4.77 12.06 -9.04
CA ALA A 243 3.85 13.19 -9.13
C ALA A 243 3.54 13.65 -10.58
N ASP A 244 4.31 13.20 -11.57
CA ASP A 244 4.10 13.48 -12.99
C ASP A 244 3.28 12.40 -13.70
N HIS A 245 2.82 11.34 -13.00
CA HIS A 245 1.96 10.32 -13.56
C HIS A 245 0.54 10.86 -13.80
N PRO A 246 -0.12 10.55 -14.94
CA PRO A 246 -1.45 11.08 -15.24
C PRO A 246 -2.57 10.69 -14.25
N ASP A 247 -2.43 9.57 -13.55
CA ASP A 247 -3.42 9.10 -12.55
C ASP A 247 -3.09 9.58 -11.12
N ILE A 248 -2.21 10.58 -10.98
CA ILE A 248 -1.73 11.02 -9.65
C ILE A 248 -2.86 11.51 -8.74
N LEU A 249 -3.84 12.23 -9.26
CA LEU A 249 -4.95 12.73 -8.44
C LEU A 249 -5.87 11.60 -7.97
N GLU A 250 -6.10 10.58 -8.81
CA GLU A 250 -6.83 9.38 -8.38
C GLU A 250 -6.07 8.65 -7.28
N PHE A 251 -4.75 8.48 -7.44
CA PHE A 251 -3.89 7.84 -6.44
C PHE A 251 -3.91 8.56 -5.09
N ILE A 252 -3.77 9.89 -5.09
CA ILE A 252 -3.80 10.70 -3.87
C ILE A 252 -5.10 10.49 -3.10
N ASN A 253 -6.22 10.50 -3.80
CA ASN A 253 -7.54 10.48 -3.19
C ASN A 253 -8.08 9.08 -2.89
N CYS A 254 -7.55 8.01 -3.50
CA CYS A 254 -8.16 6.68 -3.47
C CYS A 254 -8.35 6.14 -2.05
N LYS A 255 -7.35 6.25 -1.17
CA LYS A 255 -7.42 5.73 0.20
C LYS A 255 -8.31 6.59 1.10
N MET A 256 -8.26 7.91 0.95
CA MET A 256 -9.15 8.83 1.66
C MET A 256 -10.62 8.54 1.35
N LEU A 257 -10.95 8.26 0.09
CA LEU A 257 -12.33 7.93 -0.29
C LEU A 257 -12.80 6.59 0.32
N GLU A 258 -11.91 5.61 0.43
CA GLU A 258 -12.22 4.33 1.09
C GLU A 258 -12.34 4.50 2.62
N GLU A 259 -11.55 5.36 3.24
CA GLU A 259 -11.67 5.69 4.67
C GLU A 259 -13.03 6.33 4.97
N LYS A 260 -13.50 7.26 4.13
CA LYS A 260 -14.85 7.84 4.26
C LYS A 260 -15.96 6.78 4.14
N LYS A 261 -15.78 5.75 3.31
CA LYS A 261 -16.72 4.61 3.26
C LYS A 261 -16.68 3.78 4.55
N ALA A 262 -15.48 3.52 5.10
CA ALA A 262 -15.35 2.82 6.38
C ALA A 262 -16.07 3.58 7.51
N TRP A 263 -15.97 4.91 7.56
CA TRP A 263 -16.69 5.74 8.53
C TRP A 263 -18.20 5.58 8.39
N ALA A 264 -18.73 5.65 7.17
CA ALA A 264 -20.17 5.44 6.93
C ALA A 264 -20.64 4.03 7.36
N LEU A 265 -19.81 3.00 7.17
CA LEU A 265 -20.12 1.66 7.65
C LEU A 265 -20.11 1.58 9.18
N ILE A 266 -19.17 2.22 9.84
CA ILE A 266 -19.09 2.29 11.31
C ILE A 266 -20.33 3.02 11.87
N GLU A 267 -20.73 4.12 11.27
CA GLU A 267 -21.95 4.87 11.64
C GLU A 267 -23.23 4.03 11.41
N ALA A 268 -23.21 3.13 10.43
CA ALA A 268 -24.30 2.16 10.21
C ALA A 268 -24.25 0.95 11.16
N GLY A 269 -23.30 0.90 12.11
CA GLY A 269 -23.22 -0.12 13.16
C GLY A 269 -22.33 -1.32 12.84
N TYR A 270 -21.49 -1.29 11.78
CA TYR A 270 -20.50 -2.34 11.51
C TYR A 270 -19.32 -2.24 12.48
N ASP A 271 -18.65 -3.38 12.73
CA ASP A 271 -17.52 -3.46 13.67
C ASP A 271 -16.42 -2.47 13.30
N PRO A 272 -16.13 -1.46 14.16
CA PRO A 272 -15.12 -0.43 13.94
C PRO A 272 -13.68 -0.93 14.17
N SER A 273 -13.49 -2.15 14.66
CA SER A 273 -12.16 -2.67 14.93
C SER A 273 -11.34 -2.74 13.63
N PHE A 274 -10.03 -2.62 13.76
CA PHE A 274 -9.13 -2.63 12.60
C PHE A 274 -9.18 -3.94 11.78
N THR A 275 -9.69 -5.02 12.37
CA THR A 275 -9.98 -6.30 11.71
C THR A 275 -11.47 -6.55 11.48
N GLY A 276 -12.31 -5.56 11.83
CA GLY A 276 -13.74 -5.62 11.74
C GLY A 276 -14.28 -5.52 10.31
N GLU A 277 -15.59 -5.68 10.20
CA GLU A 277 -16.27 -5.69 8.91
C GLU A 277 -16.17 -4.35 8.17
N ALA A 278 -16.18 -3.22 8.87
CA ALA A 278 -16.08 -1.90 8.27
C ALA A 278 -14.77 -1.76 7.47
N TYR A 279 -13.62 -1.99 8.12
CA TYR A 279 -12.32 -1.90 7.47
C TYR A 279 -12.00 -3.11 6.56
N GLY A 280 -12.62 -4.26 6.80
CA GLY A 280 -12.50 -5.44 5.95
C GLY A 280 -13.23 -5.33 4.60
N SER A 281 -14.18 -4.39 4.48
CA SER A 281 -15.03 -4.19 3.30
C SER A 281 -14.52 -3.13 2.32
N VAL A 282 -13.51 -2.34 2.69
CA VAL A 282 -12.95 -1.25 1.90
C VAL A 282 -11.55 -1.57 1.41
N PHE A 283 -11.14 -0.97 0.28
CA PHE A 283 -9.82 -1.20 -0.31
C PHE A 283 -8.72 -0.37 0.37
N PHE A 284 -7.47 -0.70 0.03
CA PHE A 284 -6.24 0.02 0.37
C PHE A 284 -5.90 0.06 1.86
N GLN A 285 -6.44 -0.87 2.68
CA GLN A 285 -6.16 -0.93 4.12
C GLN A 285 -4.89 -1.70 4.48
N ASN A 286 -4.29 -2.41 3.52
CA ASN A 286 -3.12 -3.26 3.72
C ASN A 286 -1.84 -2.67 3.11
N ALA A 287 -1.91 -1.48 2.53
CA ALA A 287 -0.79 -0.79 1.90
C ALA A 287 -0.62 0.63 2.42
N ASN A 288 0.63 1.05 2.61
CA ASN A 288 1.00 2.45 2.75
C ASN A 288 1.16 3.05 1.35
N HIS A 289 0.73 4.28 1.16
CA HIS A 289 0.87 5.01 -0.10
C HIS A 289 1.86 6.15 0.06
N SER A 290 2.66 6.43 -0.97
CA SER A 290 3.54 7.60 -1.01
C SER A 290 3.55 8.22 -2.39
N VAL A 291 3.47 9.53 -2.45
CA VAL A 291 3.74 10.30 -3.66
C VAL A 291 5.23 10.59 -3.71
N ARG A 292 5.84 10.33 -4.87
CA ARG A 292 7.24 10.62 -5.10
C ARG A 292 7.39 11.89 -5.91
N VAL A 293 8.14 12.86 -5.37
CA VAL A 293 8.28 14.20 -5.90
C VAL A 293 9.74 14.54 -6.19
N THR A 294 9.97 15.32 -7.25
CA THR A 294 11.27 15.89 -7.58
C THR A 294 11.44 17.28 -6.97
N ASP A 295 12.67 17.77 -6.93
CA ASP A 295 12.95 19.16 -6.57
C ASP A 295 12.23 20.15 -7.49
N ASP A 296 12.06 19.83 -8.78
CA ASP A 296 11.38 20.70 -9.72
C ASP A 296 9.88 20.84 -9.37
N PHE A 297 9.24 19.74 -8.95
CA PHE A 297 7.88 19.81 -8.41
C PHE A 297 7.82 20.70 -7.16
N MET A 298 8.72 20.48 -6.20
CA MET A 298 8.73 21.25 -4.94
C MET A 298 9.00 22.74 -5.18
N ARG A 299 9.89 23.06 -6.12
CA ARG A 299 10.13 24.45 -6.55
C ARG A 299 8.94 25.05 -7.29
N ALA A 300 8.17 24.23 -8.05
CA ALA A 300 6.93 24.68 -8.67
C ALA A 300 5.88 25.00 -7.61
N VAL A 301 5.78 24.19 -6.55
CA VAL A 301 4.92 24.47 -5.39
C VAL A 301 5.29 25.81 -4.73
N GLU A 302 6.56 26.04 -4.45
CA GLU A 302 7.01 27.31 -3.83
C GLU A 302 6.68 28.55 -4.66
N ARG A 303 6.84 28.44 -5.98
CA ARG A 303 6.61 29.55 -6.92
C ARG A 303 5.16 29.70 -7.35
N ASP A 304 4.27 28.83 -6.83
CA ASP A 304 2.88 28.73 -7.27
C ASP A 304 2.77 28.50 -8.80
N GLY A 305 3.66 27.69 -9.33
CA GLY A 305 3.79 27.36 -10.74
C GLY A 305 2.95 26.18 -11.18
N GLU A 306 3.01 25.90 -12.46
CA GLU A 306 2.33 24.77 -13.09
C GLU A 306 3.18 23.50 -12.99
N TRP A 307 2.48 22.36 -12.97
CA TRP A 307 3.05 21.03 -13.04
C TRP A 307 2.30 20.20 -14.07
N THR A 308 3.02 19.65 -15.03
CA THR A 308 2.44 18.86 -16.12
C THR A 308 2.72 17.39 -15.88
N THR A 309 1.66 16.57 -15.99
CA THR A 309 1.76 15.12 -16.00
C THR A 309 1.99 14.62 -17.42
N HIS A 310 2.57 13.41 -17.57
CA HIS A 310 2.96 12.88 -18.89
C HIS A 310 2.47 11.45 -19.07
N PHE A 311 1.91 11.16 -20.24
CA PHE A 311 1.53 9.79 -20.59
C PHE A 311 2.73 8.85 -20.58
N VAL A 312 2.58 7.70 -19.93
CA VAL A 312 3.68 6.76 -19.69
C VAL A 312 4.23 6.16 -20.99
N THR A 313 3.32 5.86 -21.95
CA THR A 313 3.72 5.18 -23.20
C THR A 313 4.28 6.11 -24.25
N THR A 314 3.87 7.39 -24.27
CA THR A 314 4.28 8.36 -25.31
C THR A 314 5.21 9.44 -24.79
N GLY A 315 5.20 9.71 -23.48
CA GLY A 315 5.89 10.84 -22.88
C GLY A 315 5.25 12.20 -23.20
N GLU A 316 4.11 12.23 -23.89
CA GLU A 316 3.40 13.47 -24.21
C GLU A 316 2.73 14.06 -22.97
N PRO A 317 2.58 15.40 -22.91
CA PRO A 317 1.81 16.04 -21.86
C PRO A 317 0.38 15.50 -21.78
N ALA A 318 -0.07 15.18 -20.56
CA ALA A 318 -1.44 14.71 -20.29
C ALA A 318 -2.32 15.85 -19.74
N ASP A 319 -2.02 16.32 -18.54
CA ASP A 319 -2.72 17.45 -17.91
C ASP A 319 -1.72 18.38 -17.23
N THR A 320 -2.14 19.63 -17.07
CA THR A 320 -1.39 20.64 -16.34
C THR A 320 -2.21 21.16 -15.18
N TYR A 321 -1.62 21.12 -13.98
CA TYR A 321 -2.22 21.55 -12.73
C TYR A 321 -1.37 22.63 -12.08
N ARG A 322 -1.92 23.38 -11.13
CA ARG A 322 -1.08 24.15 -10.21
C ARG A 322 -0.38 23.15 -9.25
N ALA A 323 0.94 23.24 -9.15
CA ALA A 323 1.68 22.32 -8.28
C ALA A 323 1.22 22.38 -6.82
N ARG A 324 0.83 23.58 -6.35
CA ARG A 324 0.31 23.79 -5.01
C ARG A 324 -1.02 23.09 -4.77
N ASP A 325 -1.89 23.00 -5.77
CA ASP A 325 -3.17 22.28 -5.65
C ASP A 325 -2.97 20.76 -5.50
N ILE A 326 -1.94 20.21 -6.14
CA ILE A 326 -1.55 18.80 -5.94
C ILE A 326 -1.04 18.60 -4.51
N LEU A 327 -0.14 19.47 -4.02
CA LEU A 327 0.36 19.38 -2.64
C LEU A 327 -0.76 19.52 -1.63
N HIS A 328 -1.71 20.44 -1.87
CA HIS A 328 -2.88 20.61 -1.02
C HIS A 328 -3.72 19.34 -0.92
N GLN A 329 -4.00 18.70 -2.06
CA GLN A 329 -4.75 17.43 -2.08
C GLN A 329 -3.99 16.30 -1.36
N ILE A 330 -2.65 16.22 -1.50
CA ILE A 330 -1.82 15.29 -0.73
C ILE A 330 -1.98 15.54 0.77
N ALA A 331 -1.91 16.80 1.19
CA ALA A 331 -2.04 17.19 2.58
C ALA A 331 -3.45 16.92 3.14
N GLU A 332 -4.50 17.20 2.37
CA GLU A 332 -5.88 16.90 2.73
C GLU A 332 -6.10 15.39 2.92
N ALA A 333 -5.65 14.58 1.97
CA ALA A 333 -5.77 13.13 2.07
C ALA A 333 -5.00 12.58 3.29
N ALA A 334 -3.76 13.05 3.51
CA ALA A 334 -2.95 12.69 4.67
C ALA A 334 -3.61 13.16 5.99
N TRP A 335 -4.27 14.31 6.01
CA TRP A 335 -5.02 14.80 7.16
C TRP A 335 -6.18 13.88 7.53
N VAL A 336 -6.88 13.33 6.53
CA VAL A 336 -8.04 12.43 6.74
C VAL A 336 -7.60 11.04 7.19
N CYS A 337 -6.58 10.43 6.55
CA CYS A 337 -6.28 9.01 6.75
C CYS A 337 -4.79 8.67 6.99
N GLY A 338 -3.90 9.65 7.06
CA GLY A 338 -2.46 9.45 7.24
C GLY A 338 -1.69 9.09 5.96
N ASP A 339 -2.35 8.90 4.84
CA ASP A 339 -1.80 8.60 3.53
C ASP A 339 -2.32 9.59 2.46
N PRO A 340 -1.52 9.87 1.42
CA PRO A 340 -0.18 9.37 1.17
C PRO A 340 0.91 10.12 1.95
N GLY A 341 2.01 9.42 2.26
CA GLY A 341 3.28 10.03 2.62
C GLY A 341 3.98 10.65 1.42
N MET A 342 5.16 11.26 1.66
CA MET A 342 5.95 11.88 0.60
C MET A 342 7.36 11.33 0.55
N GLN A 343 7.90 11.13 -0.67
CA GLN A 343 9.28 10.73 -0.92
C GLN A 343 9.95 11.74 -1.86
N TYR A 344 11.15 12.21 -1.50
CA TYR A 344 11.87 13.24 -2.23
C TYR A 344 12.90 12.60 -3.17
N ASP A 345 12.53 12.39 -4.41
CA ASP A 345 13.30 11.67 -5.42
C ASP A 345 14.71 12.24 -5.61
N THR A 346 14.83 13.56 -5.73
CA THR A 346 16.12 14.21 -5.98
C THR A 346 17.06 14.01 -4.79
N THR A 347 16.58 14.19 -3.55
CA THR A 347 17.36 13.94 -2.35
C THR A 347 17.80 12.49 -2.25
N ILE A 348 16.88 11.53 -2.47
CA ILE A 348 17.19 10.10 -2.44
C ILE A 348 18.33 9.79 -3.42
N ASN A 349 18.24 10.29 -4.67
CA ASN A 349 19.20 9.98 -5.71
C ASN A 349 20.51 10.79 -5.60
N ASP A 350 20.52 11.94 -4.92
CA ASP A 350 21.75 12.65 -4.57
C ASP A 350 22.61 11.88 -3.53
N TRP A 351 21.96 11.05 -2.70
CA TRP A 351 22.60 10.14 -1.76
C TRP A 351 22.74 8.72 -2.29
N ASN A 352 22.51 8.47 -3.58
CA ASN A 352 22.64 7.14 -4.18
C ASN A 352 24.11 6.79 -4.42
N PRO A 353 24.70 5.82 -3.69
CA PRO A 353 26.09 5.44 -3.84
C PRO A 353 26.35 4.57 -5.08
N VAL A 354 25.31 4.03 -5.70
CA VAL A 354 25.40 3.13 -6.86
C VAL A 354 24.69 3.71 -8.10
N SER A 355 24.74 5.03 -8.25
CA SER A 355 24.06 5.77 -9.31
C SER A 355 24.47 5.40 -10.73
N ASN A 356 25.67 4.85 -10.93
CA ASN A 356 26.10 4.32 -12.23
C ASN A 356 25.43 2.98 -12.58
N SER A 357 24.79 2.32 -11.63
CA SER A 357 24.06 1.08 -11.87
C SER A 357 22.57 1.34 -12.12
N ALA A 358 21.89 2.09 -11.27
CA ALA A 358 20.51 2.49 -11.47
C ALA A 358 20.10 3.63 -10.52
N ARG A 359 18.95 4.27 -10.80
CA ARG A 359 18.27 5.18 -9.88
C ARG A 359 17.55 4.38 -8.80
N GLN A 360 17.44 4.95 -7.62
CA GLN A 360 16.55 4.49 -6.57
C GLN A 360 15.17 5.11 -6.82
N VAL A 361 14.16 4.28 -7.06
CA VAL A 361 12.80 4.73 -7.43
C VAL A 361 11.72 4.28 -6.48
N ALA A 362 12.04 3.42 -5.51
CA ALA A 362 11.10 2.88 -4.55
C ALA A 362 11.74 2.68 -3.17
N THR A 363 10.91 2.39 -2.18
CA THR A 363 11.29 2.03 -0.81
C THR A 363 10.48 0.83 -0.34
N ASN A 364 10.89 0.22 0.79
CA ASN A 364 10.07 -0.73 1.53
C ASN A 364 8.84 -0.06 2.19
N PRO A 365 7.95 -0.81 2.86
CA PRO A 365 6.69 -0.29 3.42
C PRO A 365 6.82 0.85 4.42
N CYS A 366 7.91 0.91 5.18
CA CYS A 366 8.12 1.94 6.20
C CYS A 366 9.10 3.03 5.75
N SER A 367 9.53 3.02 4.48
CA SER A 367 10.40 3.99 3.80
C SER A 367 11.84 4.08 4.30
N GLU A 368 12.29 3.24 5.24
CA GLU A 368 13.69 3.24 5.71
C GLU A 368 14.66 2.57 4.73
N PHE A 369 14.25 1.54 4.02
CA PHE A 369 15.05 0.90 3.00
C PHE A 369 14.79 1.56 1.66
N SER A 370 15.68 2.46 1.25
CA SER A 370 15.71 3.10 -0.06
C SER A 370 16.93 2.60 -0.81
N PHE A 371 16.73 1.80 -1.84
CA PHE A 371 17.79 1.20 -2.63
C PHE A 371 17.30 0.86 -4.05
N LEU A 372 18.06 0.04 -4.78
CA LEU A 372 17.69 -0.36 -6.13
C LEU A 372 16.50 -1.32 -6.14
N ASN A 373 15.76 -1.31 -7.24
CA ASN A 373 14.71 -2.30 -7.48
C ASN A 373 15.26 -3.73 -7.50
N ASP A 374 14.40 -4.67 -7.13
CA ASP A 374 14.69 -6.10 -7.06
C ASP A 374 15.89 -6.41 -6.16
N THR A 375 15.86 -5.80 -4.97
CA THR A 375 16.82 -6.02 -3.88
C THR A 375 16.10 -6.27 -2.57
N SER A 376 16.85 -6.82 -1.62
CA SER A 376 16.37 -7.08 -0.26
C SER A 376 17.35 -6.58 0.79
N CYS A 377 16.85 -6.42 2.01
CA CYS A 377 17.65 -5.98 3.14
C CYS A 377 17.31 -6.79 4.39
N ASN A 378 18.30 -7.48 4.99
CA ASN A 378 18.16 -7.97 6.35
C ASN A 378 18.47 -6.84 7.33
N LEU A 379 17.72 -6.80 8.46
CA LEU A 379 17.79 -5.73 9.43
C LEU A 379 18.28 -6.25 10.78
N ALA A 380 18.95 -5.37 11.50
CA ALA A 380 19.24 -5.52 12.92
C ALA A 380 19.18 -4.16 13.60
N SER A 381 18.88 -4.14 14.90
CA SER A 381 18.83 -2.90 15.68
C SER A 381 19.51 -3.04 17.02
N LEU A 382 20.29 -2.04 17.39
CA LEU A 382 20.98 -1.93 18.67
C LEU A 382 20.09 -1.21 19.68
N ASN A 383 20.03 -1.67 20.92
CA ASN A 383 19.33 -0.99 22.01
C ASN A 383 20.26 0.04 22.67
N LEU A 384 20.10 1.31 22.35
CA LEU A 384 21.00 2.39 22.79
C LEU A 384 21.13 2.48 24.31
N MET A 385 20.05 2.22 25.06
CA MET A 385 20.09 2.24 26.53
C MET A 385 21.04 1.21 27.16
N LYS A 386 21.34 0.12 26.46
CA LYS A 386 22.25 -0.95 26.94
C LYS A 386 23.74 -0.61 26.77
N PHE A 387 24.03 0.56 26.21
CA PHE A 387 25.39 1.13 26.10
C PHE A 387 25.59 2.33 27.03
N VAL A 388 24.68 2.57 27.98
CA VAL A 388 24.86 3.54 29.05
C VAL A 388 25.55 2.84 30.21
N ARG A 389 26.68 3.37 30.65
CA ARG A 389 27.45 2.88 31.80
C ARG A 389 26.75 3.24 33.12
N GLU A 390 27.23 2.67 34.24
CA GLU A 390 26.71 2.96 35.59
C GLU A 390 26.87 4.43 35.99
N ASP A 391 27.89 5.11 35.45
CA ASP A 391 28.12 6.56 35.67
C ASP A 391 27.13 7.44 34.84
N GLY A 392 26.29 6.83 34.05
CA GLY A 392 25.31 7.50 33.19
C GLY A 392 25.90 8.00 31.87
N GLU A 393 27.19 7.76 31.60
CA GLU A 393 27.80 8.14 30.33
C GLU A 393 27.69 7.01 29.28
N PHE A 394 27.76 7.38 27.99
CA PHE A 394 27.60 6.44 26.88
C PHE A 394 28.94 5.72 26.59
N ASP A 395 28.93 4.39 26.53
CA ASP A 395 30.07 3.55 26.16
C ASP A 395 30.25 3.47 24.64
N VAL A 396 30.98 4.42 24.07
CA VAL A 396 31.26 4.52 22.65
C VAL A 396 31.97 3.26 22.11
N ASP A 397 32.92 2.71 22.87
CA ASP A 397 33.69 1.54 22.41
C ASP A 397 32.87 0.27 22.40
N ALA A 398 31.98 0.07 23.39
CA ALA A 398 31.02 -1.03 23.40
C ALA A 398 30.03 -0.90 22.24
N TYR A 399 29.55 0.31 21.95
CA TYR A 399 28.64 0.57 20.84
C TYR A 399 29.29 0.29 19.48
N ARG A 400 30.50 0.76 19.25
CA ARG A 400 31.29 0.47 18.06
C ARG A 400 31.53 -1.03 17.88
N TYR A 401 31.86 -1.71 18.94
CA TYR A 401 32.10 -3.16 18.92
C TYR A 401 30.83 -3.93 18.57
N ALA A 402 29.68 -3.54 19.13
CA ALA A 402 28.38 -4.10 18.75
C ALA A 402 28.03 -3.87 17.28
N CYS A 403 28.33 -2.69 16.72
CA CYS A 403 28.17 -2.42 15.30
C CYS A 403 28.97 -3.40 14.43
N ARG A 404 30.25 -3.64 14.78
CA ARG A 404 31.12 -4.57 14.04
C ARG A 404 30.60 -6.00 14.04
N LEU A 405 30.22 -6.51 15.20
CA LEU A 405 29.65 -7.86 15.33
C LEU A 405 28.38 -7.99 14.51
N THR A 406 27.49 -7.01 14.62
CA THR A 406 26.19 -7.05 13.96
C THR A 406 26.31 -6.97 12.44
N ILE A 407 27.14 -6.07 11.91
CA ILE A 407 27.40 -5.96 10.46
C ILE A 407 27.99 -7.27 9.92
N THR A 408 28.91 -7.90 10.67
CA THR A 408 29.49 -9.17 10.25
C THR A 408 28.45 -10.28 10.22
N ALA A 409 27.59 -10.36 11.24
CA ALA A 409 26.47 -11.33 11.24
C ALA A 409 25.50 -11.09 10.08
N GLN A 410 25.15 -9.82 9.81
CA GLN A 410 24.25 -9.46 8.71
C GLN A 410 24.87 -9.78 7.34
N GLU A 411 26.16 -9.60 7.18
CA GLU A 411 26.90 -9.92 5.95
C GLU A 411 26.91 -11.44 5.68
N ILE A 412 27.12 -12.26 6.72
CA ILE A 412 27.05 -13.73 6.62
C ILE A 412 25.64 -14.15 6.19
N LEU A 413 24.60 -13.52 6.74
CA LEU A 413 23.21 -13.80 6.36
C LEU A 413 22.94 -13.56 4.86
N VAL A 414 23.60 -12.61 4.20
CA VAL A 414 23.40 -12.37 2.75
C VAL A 414 23.83 -13.58 1.91
N ASP A 415 24.92 -14.24 2.25
CA ASP A 415 25.45 -15.37 1.47
C ASP A 415 24.58 -16.63 1.56
N TYR A 416 23.84 -16.81 2.66
CA TYR A 416 23.11 -18.06 2.93
C TYR A 416 21.58 -17.88 2.98
N ALA A 417 21.08 -16.67 2.78
CA ALA A 417 19.66 -16.40 2.68
C ALA A 417 19.08 -16.88 1.35
N SER A 418 17.82 -17.29 1.37
CA SER A 418 17.05 -17.51 0.14
C SER A 418 16.25 -16.27 -0.24
N TYR A 419 15.94 -16.15 -1.52
CA TYR A 419 15.23 -15.02 -2.11
C TYR A 419 14.06 -15.49 -2.98
N PRO A 420 12.96 -14.71 -3.09
CA PRO A 420 11.74 -15.16 -3.76
C PRO A 420 11.87 -15.25 -5.29
N THR A 421 12.82 -14.53 -5.88
CA THR A 421 13.06 -14.55 -7.33
C THR A 421 14.56 -14.53 -7.64
N PRO A 422 14.98 -15.13 -8.76
CA PRO A 422 16.39 -15.11 -9.16
C PRO A 422 16.98 -13.71 -9.32
N LYS A 423 16.16 -12.73 -9.73
CA LYS A 423 16.61 -11.35 -9.91
C LYS A 423 16.89 -10.65 -8.58
N ILE A 424 16.05 -10.90 -7.57
CA ILE A 424 16.30 -10.38 -6.21
C ILE A 424 17.54 -11.05 -5.62
N GLU A 425 17.70 -12.34 -5.81
CA GLU A 425 18.90 -13.09 -5.40
C GLU A 425 20.16 -12.52 -6.01
N GLU A 426 20.19 -12.40 -7.35
CA GLU A 426 21.32 -11.83 -8.08
C GLU A 426 21.67 -10.43 -7.57
N ASN A 427 20.71 -9.52 -7.49
CA ASN A 427 20.97 -8.15 -7.07
C ASN A 427 21.35 -8.05 -5.59
N SER A 428 20.74 -8.88 -4.73
CA SER A 428 21.11 -8.91 -3.31
C SER A 428 22.55 -9.35 -3.10
N HIS A 429 23.04 -10.34 -3.86
CA HIS A 429 24.44 -10.74 -3.83
C HIS A 429 25.38 -9.74 -4.52
N ARG A 430 24.94 -9.08 -5.61
CA ARG A 430 25.77 -8.12 -6.35
C ARG A 430 26.03 -6.84 -5.54
N PHE A 431 25.06 -6.38 -4.75
CA PHE A 431 25.13 -5.12 -4.02
C PHE A 431 25.25 -5.29 -2.50
N ARG A 432 24.81 -6.40 -1.94
CA ARG A 432 24.90 -6.78 -0.52
C ARG A 432 24.36 -5.71 0.44
N PRO A 433 23.13 -5.19 0.24
CA PRO A 433 22.60 -4.14 1.11
C PRO A 433 22.20 -4.69 2.48
N LEU A 434 22.60 -3.98 3.53
CA LEU A 434 22.31 -4.26 4.93
C LEU A 434 21.55 -3.09 5.57
N GLY A 435 20.85 -3.37 6.68
CA GLY A 435 20.10 -2.38 7.41
C GLY A 435 20.36 -2.44 8.92
N LEU A 436 21.52 -2.00 9.37
CA LEU A 436 21.79 -1.77 10.79
C LEU A 436 21.13 -0.46 11.24
N GLY A 437 20.39 -0.51 12.35
CA GLY A 437 19.79 0.63 13.00
C GLY A 437 19.91 0.56 14.52
N TYR A 438 19.12 1.38 15.19
CA TYR A 438 19.02 1.36 16.65
C TYR A 438 17.57 1.56 17.10
N ALA A 439 17.32 1.28 18.38
CA ALA A 439 16.08 1.57 19.10
C ALA A 439 16.40 2.30 20.41
N ASN A 440 15.37 2.85 21.04
CA ASN A 440 15.47 3.47 22.35
C ASN A 440 16.16 4.84 22.38
N LEU A 441 16.17 5.58 21.25
CA LEU A 441 16.76 6.92 21.22
C LEU A 441 16.02 7.89 22.16
N GLY A 442 14.66 7.90 22.12
CA GLY A 442 13.86 8.78 22.96
C GLY A 442 14.13 8.57 24.45
N ALA A 443 14.21 7.31 24.89
CA ALA A 443 14.57 6.96 26.26
C ALA A 443 16.00 7.39 26.62
N LEU A 444 16.95 7.18 25.71
CA LEU A 444 18.35 7.60 25.94
C LEU A 444 18.47 9.11 26.15
N LEU A 445 17.82 9.91 25.27
CA LEU A 445 17.83 11.37 25.41
C LEU A 445 17.19 11.81 26.73
N MET A 446 16.02 11.27 27.07
CA MET A 446 15.38 11.54 28.36
C MET A 446 16.26 11.17 29.55
N SER A 447 16.88 9.99 29.55
CA SER A 447 17.76 9.53 30.64
C SER A 447 18.97 10.45 30.88
N ARG A 448 19.42 11.14 29.83
CA ARG A 448 20.49 12.14 29.87
C ARG A 448 20.01 13.54 30.24
N GLY A 449 18.70 13.73 30.45
CA GLY A 449 18.14 15.04 30.75
C GLY A 449 18.05 15.95 29.49
N LEU A 450 18.05 15.39 28.27
CA LEU A 450 17.99 16.11 27.02
C LEU A 450 16.56 16.05 26.48
N ALA A 451 15.98 17.19 26.12
CA ALA A 451 14.69 17.20 25.42
C ALA A 451 14.86 16.66 23.99
N TYR A 452 13.89 15.89 23.53
CA TYR A 452 13.95 15.24 22.21
C TYR A 452 14.09 16.24 21.04
N ASP A 453 13.43 17.37 21.12
CA ASP A 453 13.42 18.41 20.09
C ASP A 453 14.42 19.56 20.35
N SER A 454 15.27 19.41 21.37
CA SER A 454 16.33 20.39 21.67
C SER A 454 17.51 20.26 20.68
N PRO A 455 18.24 21.35 20.42
CA PRO A 455 19.48 21.31 19.64
C PRO A 455 20.49 20.28 20.16
N ASP A 456 20.68 20.20 21.50
CA ASP A 456 21.60 19.26 22.15
C ASP A 456 21.16 17.80 21.95
N GLY A 457 19.85 17.53 22.07
CA GLY A 457 19.29 16.19 21.80
C GLY A 457 19.50 15.78 20.36
N GLN A 458 19.27 16.70 19.41
CA GLN A 458 19.50 16.49 17.97
C GLN A 458 20.97 16.27 17.65
N ALA A 459 21.89 17.06 18.23
CA ALA A 459 23.33 16.93 18.03
C ALA A 459 23.85 15.59 18.57
N PHE A 460 23.38 15.17 19.76
CA PHE A 460 23.74 13.88 20.34
C PHE A 460 23.23 12.70 19.49
N ALA A 461 21.98 12.74 19.01
CA ALA A 461 21.42 11.74 18.10
C ALA A 461 22.21 11.66 16.78
N ALA A 462 22.60 12.82 16.22
CA ALA A 462 23.44 12.92 15.04
C ALA A 462 24.80 12.25 15.24
N ALA A 463 25.44 12.51 16.37
CA ALA A 463 26.75 11.94 16.71
C ALA A 463 26.68 10.40 16.85
N LEU A 464 25.67 9.85 17.54
CA LEU A 464 25.46 8.41 17.65
C LEU A 464 25.20 7.74 16.31
N THR A 465 24.38 8.38 15.45
CA THR A 465 24.09 7.87 14.11
C THR A 465 25.33 7.91 13.21
N SER A 466 26.13 8.98 13.33
CA SER A 466 27.41 9.12 12.66
C SER A 466 28.37 7.98 13.03
N ILE A 467 28.54 7.69 14.33
CA ILE A 467 29.38 6.60 14.81
C ILE A 467 28.92 5.26 14.27
N MET A 468 27.62 4.95 14.34
CA MET A 468 27.05 3.70 13.86
C MET A 468 27.37 3.47 12.39
N THR A 469 27.13 4.45 11.55
CA THR A 469 27.29 4.28 10.10
C THR A 469 28.76 4.29 9.69
N ALA A 470 29.57 5.13 10.31
CA ALA A 470 31.01 5.12 10.08
C ALA A 470 31.61 3.76 10.45
N GLU A 471 31.29 3.20 11.64
CA GLU A 471 31.78 1.89 12.05
C GLU A 471 31.23 0.76 11.16
N ALA A 472 29.97 0.85 10.74
CA ALA A 472 29.37 -0.12 9.84
C ALA A 472 30.10 -0.15 8.47
N TYR A 473 30.37 1.00 7.86
CA TYR A 473 31.17 1.06 6.62
C TYR A 473 32.65 0.73 6.84
N ARG A 474 33.21 1.09 8.01
CA ARG A 474 34.56 0.67 8.37
C ARG A 474 34.66 -0.85 8.43
N GLN A 475 33.73 -1.52 9.09
CA GLN A 475 33.70 -2.98 9.15
C GLN A 475 33.45 -3.59 7.76
N SER A 476 32.58 -2.98 6.95
CA SER A 476 32.37 -3.38 5.55
C SER A 476 33.65 -3.30 4.71
N ALA A 477 34.49 -2.27 4.93
CA ALA A 477 35.79 -2.18 4.27
C ALA A 477 36.81 -3.21 4.80
N ILE A 478 36.76 -3.55 6.09
CA ILE A 478 37.56 -4.62 6.69
C ILE A 478 37.15 -5.98 6.10
N ILE A 479 35.84 -6.26 6.00
CA ILE A 479 35.34 -7.49 5.37
C ILE A 479 35.79 -7.56 3.89
N ALA A 480 35.72 -6.43 3.17
CA ALA A 480 36.22 -6.38 1.78
C ALA A 480 37.73 -6.68 1.70
N ARG A 481 38.52 -6.23 2.66
CA ARG A 481 39.96 -6.50 2.72
C ARG A 481 40.27 -7.97 3.07
N ASP A 482 39.60 -8.50 4.10
CA ASP A 482 40.00 -9.73 4.79
C ASP A 482 39.19 -10.97 4.37
N CYS A 483 38.06 -10.82 3.66
CA CYS A 483 37.19 -11.94 3.26
C CYS A 483 36.96 -11.99 1.75
N GLY A 484 35.90 -11.42 1.26
CA GLY A 484 35.40 -11.65 -0.10
C GLY A 484 35.68 -10.57 -1.13
N GLY A 485 36.45 -9.53 -0.82
CA GLY A 485 36.58 -8.33 -1.66
C GLY A 485 35.37 -7.41 -1.59
N PRO A 486 35.36 -6.28 -2.29
CA PRO A 486 34.23 -5.38 -2.36
C PRO A 486 33.02 -6.02 -3.04
N PHE A 487 31.83 -5.42 -2.91
CA PHE A 487 30.65 -5.88 -3.64
C PHE A 487 30.87 -5.85 -5.15
N ALA A 488 30.22 -6.75 -5.90
CA ALA A 488 30.54 -7.03 -7.30
C ALA A 488 30.50 -5.78 -8.22
N GLU A 489 29.59 -4.83 -7.99
CA GLU A 489 29.44 -3.63 -8.80
C GLU A 489 30.25 -2.43 -8.26
N TYR A 490 31.15 -2.63 -7.30
CA TYR A 490 31.90 -1.56 -6.64
C TYR A 490 32.74 -0.74 -7.61
N GLU A 491 33.53 -1.37 -8.46
CA GLU A 491 34.41 -0.65 -9.38
C GLU A 491 33.65 0.23 -10.36
N LYS A 492 32.47 -0.23 -10.83
CA LYS A 492 31.59 0.57 -11.68
C LYS A 492 31.05 1.80 -10.93
N ASN A 493 30.82 1.67 -9.63
CA ASN A 493 30.22 2.69 -8.78
C ASN A 493 31.23 3.37 -7.83
N ARG A 494 32.52 3.12 -8.00
CA ARG A 494 33.57 3.59 -7.06
C ARG A 494 33.49 5.09 -6.82
N GLU A 495 33.38 5.88 -7.88
CA GLU A 495 33.35 7.35 -7.75
C GLU A 495 32.06 7.87 -7.09
N PRO A 496 30.84 7.50 -7.54
CA PRO A 496 29.63 7.93 -6.83
C PRO A 496 29.59 7.38 -5.38
N PHE A 497 30.15 6.19 -5.12
CA PHE A 497 30.19 5.63 -3.79
C PHE A 497 31.07 6.47 -2.85
N LEU A 498 32.32 6.74 -3.26
CA LEU A 498 33.26 7.56 -2.49
C LEU A 498 32.76 9.00 -2.32
N ARG A 499 32.03 9.53 -3.32
CA ARG A 499 31.36 10.83 -3.22
C ARG A 499 30.36 10.83 -2.06
N VAL A 500 29.54 9.79 -1.91
CA VAL A 500 28.57 9.66 -0.82
C VAL A 500 29.27 9.50 0.53
N ILE A 501 30.33 8.68 0.63
CA ILE A 501 31.12 8.55 1.87
C ILE A 501 31.72 9.89 2.29
N ARG A 502 32.26 10.69 1.33
CA ARG A 502 32.75 12.04 1.62
C ARG A 502 31.63 12.97 2.08
N LYS A 503 30.41 12.86 1.54
CA LYS A 503 29.27 13.64 2.02
C LYS A 503 28.92 13.28 3.48
N HIS A 504 28.93 12.01 3.86
CA HIS A 504 28.73 11.58 5.26
C HIS A 504 29.80 12.17 6.16
N ARG A 505 31.07 12.03 5.77
CA ARG A 505 32.21 12.61 6.48
C ARG A 505 32.07 14.14 6.68
N ASP A 506 31.77 14.85 5.60
CA ASP A 506 31.62 16.30 5.65
C ASP A 506 30.44 16.73 6.53
N ALA A 507 29.38 15.94 6.59
CA ALA A 507 28.28 16.14 7.53
C ALA A 507 28.74 15.92 8.97
N ALA A 508 29.53 14.87 9.24
CA ALA A 508 30.06 14.57 10.58
C ALA A 508 30.94 15.68 11.14
N HIS A 509 31.75 16.30 10.28
CA HIS A 509 32.58 17.43 10.68
C HIS A 509 31.78 18.71 11.00
N ARG A 510 30.48 18.75 10.68
CA ARG A 510 29.56 19.87 11.00
C ARG A 510 28.69 19.59 12.24
N ILE A 511 28.80 18.43 12.89
CA ILE A 511 28.06 18.15 14.13
C ILE A 511 28.50 19.16 15.19
N PRO A 512 27.56 19.90 15.83
CA PRO A 512 27.90 20.79 16.93
C PRO A 512 28.58 20.06 18.09
N SER A 513 29.54 20.69 18.73
CA SER A 513 30.20 20.14 19.95
C SER A 513 29.39 20.39 21.22
N GLU A 514 28.51 21.39 21.19
CA GLU A 514 27.64 21.72 22.32
C GLU A 514 26.64 20.57 22.54
N GLY A 515 26.41 20.19 23.79
CA GLY A 515 25.47 19.14 24.18
C GLY A 515 25.96 17.72 23.91
N VAL A 516 27.10 17.52 23.25
CA VAL A 516 27.66 16.20 22.93
C VAL A 516 28.92 15.93 23.78
N PRO A 517 29.03 14.78 24.50
CA PRO A 517 30.26 14.41 25.19
C PRO A 517 31.48 14.41 24.26
N ALA A 518 32.63 14.86 24.76
CA ALA A 518 33.81 15.10 23.92
C ALA A 518 34.31 13.84 23.20
N ASP A 519 34.28 12.70 23.87
CA ASP A 519 34.65 11.39 23.29
C ASP A 519 33.69 10.94 22.22
N VAL A 520 32.38 11.11 22.42
CA VAL A 520 31.34 10.84 21.41
C VAL A 520 31.53 11.75 20.19
N HIS A 521 31.72 13.07 20.43
CA HIS A 521 31.87 14.05 19.34
C HIS A 521 33.15 13.80 18.54
N ALA A 522 34.29 13.54 19.20
CA ALA A 522 35.53 13.23 18.51
C ALA A 522 35.40 11.95 17.67
N THR A 523 34.86 10.89 18.26
CA THR A 523 34.68 9.61 17.56
C THR A 523 33.73 9.76 16.35
N ALA A 524 32.63 10.52 16.49
CA ALA A 524 31.67 10.73 15.41
C ALA A 524 32.29 11.37 14.14
N ARG A 525 33.37 12.11 14.30
CA ARG A 525 34.13 12.79 13.24
C ARG A 525 35.30 11.94 12.74
N ASP A 526 36.18 11.55 13.64
CA ASP A 526 37.49 10.96 13.29
C ASP A 526 37.33 9.57 12.63
N LEU A 527 36.30 8.83 13.02
CA LEU A 527 35.98 7.52 12.46
C LEU A 527 35.69 7.56 10.96
N TRP A 528 35.13 8.65 10.43
CA TRP A 528 34.88 8.79 9.00
C TRP A 528 36.16 8.97 8.18
N ASP A 529 37.20 9.61 8.75
CA ASP A 529 38.50 9.73 8.09
C ASP A 529 39.17 8.35 7.94
N GLU A 530 39.11 7.50 8.96
CA GLU A 530 39.57 6.12 8.90
C GLU A 530 38.73 5.29 7.90
N THR A 531 37.43 5.42 7.97
CA THR A 531 36.48 4.71 7.09
C THR A 531 36.72 5.04 5.62
N LEU A 532 36.92 6.32 5.29
CA LEU A 532 37.22 6.77 3.94
C LEU A 532 38.57 6.22 3.47
N ALA A 533 39.62 6.33 4.29
CA ALA A 533 40.95 5.83 3.93
C ALA A 533 40.98 4.31 3.67
N LEU A 534 40.28 3.53 4.48
CA LEU A 534 40.12 2.09 4.26
C LEU A 534 39.36 1.79 2.96
N GLY A 535 38.24 2.49 2.73
CA GLY A 535 37.42 2.31 1.54
C GLY A 535 38.11 2.72 0.23
N GLU A 536 38.90 3.80 0.25
CA GLU A 536 39.70 4.21 -0.92
C GLU A 536 40.73 3.15 -1.31
N ARG A 537 41.25 2.40 -0.33
CA ARG A 537 42.27 1.37 -0.54
C ARG A 537 41.69 0.00 -0.88
N TYR A 538 40.61 -0.42 -0.21
CA TYR A 538 40.10 -1.80 -0.27
C TYR A 538 38.67 -1.92 -0.84
N GLY A 539 37.98 -0.80 -1.05
CA GLY A 539 36.55 -0.79 -1.36
C GLY A 539 35.67 -1.15 -0.14
N TYR A 540 34.40 -1.36 -0.40
CA TYR A 540 33.40 -1.75 0.61
C TYR A 540 32.69 -3.01 0.21
N ARG A 541 32.43 -3.90 1.18
CA ARG A 541 31.72 -5.17 0.95
C ARG A 541 30.21 -4.96 0.69
N ASN A 542 29.63 -3.90 1.25
CA ASN A 542 28.21 -3.63 1.23
C ASN A 542 27.90 -2.27 0.60
N ALA A 543 26.98 -2.24 -0.34
CA ALA A 543 26.58 -0.99 -1.00
C ALA A 543 25.70 -0.10 -0.11
N GLN A 544 25.03 -0.69 0.88
CA GLN A 544 24.28 0.00 1.95
C GLN A 544 24.53 -0.74 3.26
N THR A 545 24.63 -0.02 4.39
CA THR A 545 24.89 -0.64 5.70
C THR A 545 23.87 -0.27 6.77
N THR A 546 23.33 0.94 6.76
CA THR A 546 22.51 1.47 7.86
C THR A 546 21.20 2.10 7.39
N LEU A 547 20.20 2.02 8.24
CA LEU A 547 18.89 2.65 8.13
C LEU A 547 18.24 2.70 9.53
N LEU A 548 17.16 3.46 9.71
CA LEU A 548 16.41 3.42 10.97
C LEU A 548 15.04 2.78 10.76
N ALA A 549 14.96 1.50 11.14
CA ALA A 549 13.73 0.71 11.10
C ALA A 549 12.78 1.07 12.25
N PRO A 550 11.47 0.81 12.13
CA PRO A 550 10.49 1.10 13.19
C PRO A 550 10.66 0.24 14.45
N THR A 551 11.37 -0.88 14.40
CA THR A 551 11.68 -1.81 15.50
C THR A 551 10.48 -2.29 16.34
N GLY A 552 9.25 -2.28 15.82
CA GLY A 552 8.04 -2.48 16.60
C GLY A 552 8.02 -3.71 17.51
N THR A 553 8.22 -4.93 16.96
CA THR A 553 8.20 -6.17 17.74
C THR A 553 9.53 -6.42 18.47
N ILE A 554 10.65 -6.14 17.81
CA ILE A 554 11.97 -6.42 18.39
C ILE A 554 12.34 -5.46 19.53
N ALA A 555 11.77 -4.25 19.54
CA ALA A 555 11.94 -3.34 20.70
C ALA A 555 11.35 -3.94 21.98
N PHE A 556 10.17 -4.60 21.89
CA PHE A 556 9.60 -5.31 23.05
C PHE A 556 10.45 -6.51 23.48
N MET A 557 11.07 -7.23 22.52
CA MET A 557 12.04 -8.30 22.85
C MET A 557 13.24 -7.75 23.59
N MET A 558 13.67 -6.52 23.28
CA MET A 558 14.84 -5.87 23.87
C MET A 558 14.49 -5.00 25.10
N ASP A 559 13.26 -5.03 25.59
CA ASP A 559 12.77 -4.19 26.69
C ASP A 559 13.02 -2.68 26.48
N CYS A 560 12.82 -2.21 25.25
CA CYS A 560 12.95 -0.79 24.94
C CYS A 560 11.70 -0.01 25.36
N ASP A 561 11.88 1.15 25.98
CA ASP A 561 10.80 2.11 26.27
C ASP A 561 10.29 2.80 25.00
N THR A 562 11.20 3.09 24.05
CA THR A 562 10.89 3.74 22.77
C THR A 562 11.39 2.93 21.58
N THR A 563 10.72 3.06 20.43
CA THR A 563 11.00 2.28 19.22
C THR A 563 11.80 3.13 18.23
N GLY A 564 12.83 2.54 17.60
CA GLY A 564 13.62 3.23 16.58
C GLY A 564 14.12 4.60 17.06
N ILE A 565 13.89 5.60 16.21
CA ILE A 565 14.19 7.02 16.48
C ILE A 565 13.03 7.74 17.20
N GLU A 566 11.91 7.07 17.46
CA GLU A 566 10.73 7.70 18.02
C GLU A 566 10.97 8.23 19.44
N PRO A 567 10.37 9.37 19.83
CA PRO A 567 10.21 9.72 21.24
C PRO A 567 9.21 8.79 21.90
N ASP A 568 9.02 8.89 23.21
CA ASP A 568 7.91 8.17 23.82
C ASP A 568 6.56 8.73 23.35
N ILE A 569 5.57 7.86 23.23
CA ILE A 569 4.19 8.24 22.87
C ILE A 569 3.54 9.01 24.03
N ALA A 570 3.72 8.50 25.26
CA ALA A 570 3.31 9.11 26.52
C ALA A 570 4.07 8.45 27.66
N LEU A 571 4.31 9.15 28.77
CA LEU A 571 4.98 8.61 29.96
C LEU A 571 4.18 7.46 30.59
N VAL A 572 2.86 7.55 30.53
CA VAL A 572 1.94 6.48 30.88
C VAL A 572 1.09 6.16 29.69
N LYS A 573 1.18 4.93 29.20
CA LYS A 573 0.47 4.46 28.02
C LYS A 573 -0.32 3.23 28.34
N TYR A 574 -1.48 3.11 27.72
CA TYR A 574 -2.36 1.96 27.81
C TYR A 574 -2.32 1.18 26.51
N LYS A 575 -1.80 -0.04 26.60
CA LYS A 575 -1.89 -0.97 25.48
C LYS A 575 -3.18 -1.75 25.62
N LYS A 576 -4.08 -1.59 24.66
CA LYS A 576 -5.25 -2.44 24.55
C LYS A 576 -4.77 -3.87 24.29
N LEU A 577 -4.96 -4.73 25.26
CA LEU A 577 -4.72 -6.16 25.09
C LEU A 577 -5.86 -6.75 24.28
N VAL A 578 -5.56 -7.75 23.46
CA VAL A 578 -6.58 -8.54 22.78
C VAL A 578 -7.41 -9.24 23.85
N GLY A 579 -8.59 -8.64 24.22
CA GLY A 579 -9.45 -9.05 25.34
C GLY A 579 -9.60 -7.93 26.35
N GLU A 580 -10.78 -7.40 26.59
CA GLU A 580 -11.16 -6.25 27.43
C GLU A 580 -10.21 -5.94 28.63
N GLY A 581 -8.93 -5.73 28.35
CA GLY A 581 -7.92 -5.40 29.33
C GLY A 581 -6.97 -4.34 28.78
N PHE A 582 -6.60 -3.37 29.62
CA PHE A 582 -5.54 -2.43 29.31
C PHE A 582 -4.33 -2.75 30.17
N LEU A 583 -3.18 -2.93 29.54
CA LEU A 583 -1.90 -2.97 30.25
C LEU A 583 -1.42 -1.55 30.42
N LYS A 584 -1.37 -1.06 31.66
CA LYS A 584 -0.73 0.22 31.99
C LYS A 584 0.80 0.02 31.91
N ILE A 585 1.46 0.77 31.02
CA ILE A 585 2.91 0.79 30.85
C ILE A 585 3.40 2.17 31.26
N VAL A 586 4.27 2.21 32.28
CA VAL A 586 4.90 3.45 32.75
C VAL A 586 6.32 3.46 32.25
N ASN A 587 6.78 4.60 31.71
CA ASN A 587 8.14 4.78 31.23
C ASN A 587 9.15 4.58 32.35
N GLN A 588 10.07 3.62 32.17
CA GLN A 588 11.08 3.27 33.19
C GLN A 588 12.28 4.23 33.23
N THR A 589 12.37 5.13 32.26
CA THR A 589 13.52 6.07 32.13
C THR A 589 13.34 7.30 32.99
N VAL A 590 12.10 7.67 33.38
CA VAL A 590 11.80 8.88 34.18
C VAL A 590 12.67 8.98 35.47
N PRO A 591 12.86 7.93 36.29
CA PRO A 591 13.71 8.02 37.47
C PRO A 591 15.17 8.34 37.16
N ALA A 592 15.72 7.80 36.07
CA ALA A 592 17.09 8.07 35.64
C ALA A 592 17.24 9.53 35.17
N ALA A 593 16.28 10.03 34.43
CA ALA A 593 16.23 11.41 33.95
C ALA A 593 16.21 12.42 35.14
N LEU A 594 15.33 12.17 36.10
CA LEU A 594 15.23 13.02 37.29
C LEU A 594 16.55 13.06 38.09
N ARG A 595 17.23 11.91 38.29
CA ARG A 595 18.53 11.86 38.92
C ARG A 595 19.58 12.65 38.13
N LYS A 596 19.65 12.53 36.82
CA LYS A 596 20.57 13.27 35.94
C LYS A 596 20.33 14.79 36.03
N LEU A 597 19.06 15.20 36.18
CA LEU A 597 18.65 16.61 36.36
C LEU A 597 18.90 17.14 37.80
N GLY A 598 19.43 16.33 38.69
CA GLY A 598 19.85 16.73 40.06
C GLY A 598 18.77 16.60 41.12
N TYR A 599 17.69 15.85 40.89
CA TYR A 599 16.70 15.52 41.92
C TYR A 599 17.22 14.39 42.82
N ASN A 600 17.02 14.52 44.12
CA ASN A 600 17.36 13.46 45.07
C ASN A 600 16.35 12.30 45.05
N SER A 601 16.67 11.20 45.74
CA SER A 601 15.83 9.99 45.72
C SER A 601 14.40 10.26 46.18
N ARG A 602 14.19 11.04 47.25
CA ARG A 602 12.87 11.37 47.77
C ARG A 602 12.04 12.18 46.75
N GLN A 603 12.65 13.20 46.15
CA GLN A 603 11.96 13.99 45.09
C GLN A 603 11.64 13.13 43.89
N THR A 604 12.56 12.24 43.49
CA THR A 604 12.32 11.30 42.40
C THR A 604 11.12 10.40 42.68
N GLU A 605 11.03 9.81 43.86
CA GLU A 605 9.92 8.95 44.27
C GLU A 605 8.61 9.71 44.33
N GLU A 606 8.61 10.94 44.84
CA GLU A 606 7.41 11.81 44.86
C GLU A 606 6.92 12.16 43.47
N ILE A 607 7.82 12.51 42.54
CA ILE A 607 7.46 12.83 41.14
C ILE A 607 6.99 11.58 40.41
N VAL A 608 7.67 10.45 40.56
CA VAL A 608 7.27 9.18 39.90
C VAL A 608 5.89 8.72 40.42
N ARG A 609 5.63 8.84 41.72
CA ARG A 609 4.29 8.53 42.26
C ARG A 609 3.24 9.45 41.69
N TYR A 610 3.52 10.76 41.57
CA TYR A 610 2.62 11.71 40.95
C TYR A 610 2.29 11.33 39.49
N VAL A 611 3.33 10.98 38.68
CA VAL A 611 3.14 10.53 37.29
C VAL A 611 2.25 9.28 37.22
N ASN A 612 2.44 8.33 38.15
CA ASN A 612 1.62 7.13 38.21
C ASN A 612 0.16 7.39 38.55
N GLU A 613 -0.10 8.38 39.40
CA GLU A 613 -1.45 8.75 39.88
C GLU A 613 -2.18 9.67 38.89
N HIS A 614 -1.48 10.63 38.31
CA HIS A 614 -2.07 11.70 37.48
C HIS A 614 -1.85 11.50 35.98
N GLU A 615 -1.07 10.51 35.57
CA GLU A 615 -0.75 10.18 34.16
C GLU A 615 -0.08 11.30 33.36
N THR A 616 0.43 12.30 34.09
CA THR A 616 1.23 13.41 33.56
C THR A 616 2.32 13.79 34.57
N ILE A 617 3.41 14.35 34.08
CA ILE A 617 4.44 14.96 34.93
C ILE A 617 4.19 16.45 35.19
N GLU A 618 3.28 17.06 34.42
CA GLU A 618 2.93 18.45 34.57
C GLU A 618 2.25 18.70 35.93
N GLY A 619 2.77 19.65 36.70
CA GLY A 619 2.27 19.93 38.03
C GLY A 619 2.86 19.03 39.15
N ALA A 620 3.79 18.13 38.81
CA ALA A 620 4.44 17.29 39.82
C ALA A 620 5.15 18.12 40.92
N PRO A 621 4.99 17.79 42.22
CA PRO A 621 5.53 18.57 43.31
C PRO A 621 7.07 18.65 43.24
N GLY A 622 7.61 19.85 43.28
CA GLY A 622 9.05 20.09 43.30
C GLY A 622 9.74 19.96 41.93
N LEU A 623 9.01 19.63 40.85
CA LEU A 623 9.57 19.63 39.51
C LEU A 623 9.76 21.06 39.01
N ARG A 624 10.95 21.36 38.49
CA ARG A 624 11.28 22.68 37.94
C ARG A 624 10.69 22.82 36.53
N PRO A 625 10.08 23.96 36.20
CA PRO A 625 9.45 24.18 34.89
C PRO A 625 10.41 24.01 33.68
N GLU A 626 11.69 24.42 33.87
CA GLU A 626 12.73 24.30 32.84
C GLU A 626 13.10 22.86 32.48
N HIS A 627 12.72 21.89 33.31
CA HIS A 627 12.97 20.47 33.06
C HIS A 627 11.78 19.78 32.37
N LEU A 628 10.61 20.41 32.27
CA LEU A 628 9.43 19.82 31.61
C LEU A 628 9.69 19.36 30.19
N PRO A 629 10.43 20.12 29.33
CA PRO A 629 10.67 19.70 27.94
C PRO A 629 11.38 18.34 27.81
N VAL A 630 12.15 17.91 28.82
CA VAL A 630 12.82 16.59 28.82
C VAL A 630 11.81 15.44 28.80
N PHE A 631 10.63 15.66 29.37
CA PHE A 631 9.57 14.67 29.53
C PHE A 631 8.45 14.82 28.52
N ASP A 632 8.54 15.75 27.57
CA ASP A 632 7.57 15.89 26.50
C ASP A 632 7.57 14.64 25.61
N CYS A 633 6.38 14.16 25.31
CA CYS A 633 6.14 12.96 24.51
C CYS A 633 5.52 13.32 23.15
N ALA A 634 5.33 12.33 22.28
CA ALA A 634 4.75 12.53 20.94
C ALA A 634 3.33 13.09 20.99
N PHE A 635 2.53 12.68 21.98
CA PHE A 635 1.16 13.18 22.20
C PHE A 635 1.04 13.76 23.58
N LYS A 636 0.13 14.69 23.73
CA LYS A 636 -0.19 15.27 25.06
C LYS A 636 -0.85 14.20 25.94
N PRO A 637 -0.50 14.17 27.24
CA PRO A 637 -1.17 13.29 28.20
C PRO A 637 -2.63 13.74 28.41
N VAL A 638 -3.50 12.84 28.86
CA VAL A 638 -4.93 13.13 29.10
C VAL A 638 -5.10 14.27 30.10
N ASN A 639 -4.22 14.34 31.12
CA ASN A 639 -4.30 15.33 32.18
C ASN A 639 -3.19 16.40 32.04
N GLY A 640 -2.68 16.67 30.83
CA GLY A 640 -1.64 17.67 30.57
C GLY A 640 -1.84 18.37 29.23
N GLU A 641 -0.99 19.36 28.96
CA GLU A 641 -1.08 20.19 27.76
C GLU A 641 0.14 20.10 26.84
N ARG A 642 1.24 19.52 27.34
CA ARG A 642 2.52 19.54 26.66
C ARG A 642 2.70 18.32 25.76
N SER A 643 3.29 18.54 24.59
CA SER A 643 3.78 17.50 23.69
C SER A 643 4.92 18.08 22.84
N ILE A 644 5.69 17.20 22.22
CA ILE A 644 6.70 17.58 21.23
C ILE A 644 5.99 18.20 20.04
N HIS A 645 6.41 19.40 19.63
CA HIS A 645 5.89 20.04 18.44
C HIS A 645 6.23 19.22 17.18
N TYR A 646 5.32 19.10 16.21
CA TYR A 646 5.55 18.26 15.02
C TYR A 646 6.81 18.64 14.24
N MET A 647 7.23 19.90 14.22
CA MET A 647 8.51 20.32 13.66
C MET A 647 9.74 19.80 14.44
N GLY A 648 9.59 19.42 15.71
CA GLY A 648 10.64 18.75 16.47
C GLY A 648 10.98 17.37 15.89
N HIS A 649 9.94 16.63 15.45
CA HIS A 649 10.13 15.35 14.76
C HIS A 649 10.89 15.51 13.44
N ILE A 650 10.56 16.53 12.64
CA ILE A 650 11.23 16.84 11.36
C ILE A 650 12.69 17.21 11.58
N ARG A 651 12.99 18.07 12.56
CA ARG A 651 14.36 18.49 12.88
C ARG A 651 15.21 17.34 13.39
N MET A 652 14.64 16.45 14.23
CA MET A 652 15.35 15.24 14.66
C MET A 652 15.69 14.32 13.48
N MET A 653 14.75 14.11 12.56
CA MET A 653 15.02 13.36 11.32
C MET A 653 16.12 14.02 10.51
N ALA A 654 16.06 15.35 10.33
CA ALA A 654 17.04 16.11 9.56
C ALA A 654 18.44 16.05 10.19
N ALA A 655 18.53 16.03 11.52
CA ALA A 655 19.79 15.91 12.24
C ALA A 655 20.51 14.57 11.97
N VAL A 656 19.76 13.48 11.81
CA VAL A 656 20.34 12.14 11.66
C VAL A 656 20.40 11.65 10.21
N GLN A 657 19.55 12.16 9.30
CA GLN A 657 19.47 11.71 7.90
C GLN A 657 20.82 11.77 7.15
N PRO A 658 21.68 12.80 7.32
CA PRO A 658 22.96 12.88 6.61
C PRO A 658 23.94 11.75 6.95
N PHE A 659 23.68 10.96 7.98
CA PHE A 659 24.55 9.86 8.44
C PHE A 659 24.03 8.48 8.05
N LEU A 660 22.83 8.37 7.46
CA LEU A 660 22.25 7.08 7.10
C LEU A 660 22.41 6.79 5.61
N SER A 661 22.95 5.61 5.29
CA SER A 661 23.02 5.15 3.89
C SER A 661 21.63 4.88 3.30
N GLY A 662 20.71 4.30 4.05
CA GLY A 662 19.28 4.23 3.76
C GLY A 662 18.52 5.48 4.18
N ALA A 663 17.30 5.29 4.67
CA ALA A 663 16.42 6.36 5.13
C ALA A 663 15.89 6.08 6.55
N ILE A 664 14.84 6.77 6.95
CA ILE A 664 14.31 6.75 8.31
C ILE A 664 12.85 6.36 8.27
N SER A 665 12.47 5.35 9.04
CA SER A 665 11.08 5.11 9.38
C SER A 665 10.74 5.92 10.63
N LYS A 666 10.02 7.00 10.43
CA LYS A 666 9.55 7.86 11.52
C LYS A 666 8.20 8.48 11.16
N THR A 667 7.31 8.42 12.09
CA THR A 667 6.02 9.12 12.00
C THR A 667 6.15 10.54 12.54
N VAL A 668 5.71 11.52 11.77
CA VAL A 668 5.49 12.88 12.28
C VAL A 668 4.13 12.91 12.95
N ASN A 669 4.15 12.85 14.28
CA ASN A 669 2.93 12.90 15.07
C ASN A 669 2.42 14.33 15.14
N MET A 670 1.16 14.53 14.79
CA MET A 670 0.49 15.83 14.78
C MET A 670 -0.74 15.80 15.69
N PRO A 671 -1.04 16.89 16.38
CA PRO A 671 -2.22 16.97 17.23
C PRO A 671 -3.50 16.91 16.38
N GLU A 672 -4.60 16.52 16.99
CA GLU A 672 -5.92 16.48 16.34
C GLU A 672 -6.32 17.85 15.73
N THR A 673 -5.88 18.95 16.34
CA THR A 673 -6.14 20.32 15.90
C THR A 673 -5.33 20.76 14.69
N ALA A 674 -4.36 19.94 14.23
CA ALA A 674 -3.56 20.27 13.05
C ALA A 674 -4.43 20.36 11.80
N THR A 675 -4.09 21.31 10.93
CA THR A 675 -4.77 21.59 9.68
C THR A 675 -4.07 20.95 8.48
N PRO A 676 -4.72 20.83 7.31
CA PRO A 676 -4.02 20.44 6.08
C PRO A 676 -2.84 21.37 5.74
N GLN A 677 -2.94 22.67 6.04
CA GLN A 677 -1.87 23.64 5.83
C GLN A 677 -0.64 23.35 6.70
N ASP A 678 -0.82 22.89 7.94
CA ASP A 678 0.30 22.43 8.77
C ASP A 678 1.01 21.23 8.14
N ILE A 679 0.26 20.34 7.49
CA ILE A 679 0.82 19.18 6.78
C ILE A 679 1.60 19.62 5.54
N GLU A 680 1.07 20.57 4.76
CA GLU A 680 1.80 21.16 3.63
C GLU A 680 3.15 21.73 4.11
N GLN A 681 3.13 22.46 5.23
CA GLN A 681 4.34 23.03 5.83
C GLN A 681 5.34 21.95 6.25
N VAL A 682 4.87 20.85 6.85
CA VAL A 682 5.72 19.71 7.20
C VAL A 682 6.40 19.11 5.96
N TYR A 683 5.67 18.94 4.87
CA TYR A 683 6.25 18.42 3.62
C TYR A 683 7.24 19.39 2.98
N LEU A 684 6.93 20.69 2.93
CA LEU A 684 7.85 21.70 2.42
C LEU A 684 9.14 21.79 3.25
N GLU A 685 9.01 21.82 4.57
CA GLU A 685 10.18 21.93 5.46
C GLU A 685 11.02 20.65 5.42
N GLY A 686 10.40 19.47 5.35
CA GLY A 686 11.12 18.22 5.20
C GLY A 686 11.96 18.16 3.92
N TRP A 687 11.43 18.69 2.81
CA TRP A 687 12.20 18.86 1.58
C TRP A 687 13.37 19.82 1.75
N ARG A 688 13.15 20.99 2.33
CA ARG A 688 14.19 22.02 2.56
C ARG A 688 15.32 21.50 3.46
N LEU A 689 14.98 20.68 4.43
CA LEU A 689 15.94 20.06 5.36
C LEU A 689 16.61 18.80 4.80
N GLY A 690 16.30 18.40 3.57
CA GLY A 690 16.95 17.28 2.88
C GLY A 690 16.56 15.91 3.39
N LEU A 691 15.33 15.73 3.84
CA LEU A 691 14.79 14.41 4.19
C LEU A 691 14.57 13.57 2.92
N LYS A 692 14.64 12.24 3.07
CA LYS A 692 14.37 11.30 1.98
C LYS A 692 12.89 10.93 1.89
N ALA A 693 12.20 10.81 3.02
CA ALA A 693 10.78 10.48 3.09
C ALA A 693 10.14 11.01 4.36
N ILE A 694 8.82 11.24 4.32
CA ILE A 694 8.00 11.66 5.46
C ILE A 694 6.69 10.87 5.44
N ALA A 695 6.30 10.36 6.62
CA ALA A 695 4.98 9.83 6.92
C ALA A 695 4.36 10.63 8.06
N ILE A 696 3.06 10.91 7.96
CA ILE A 696 2.32 11.72 8.94
C ILE A 696 1.28 10.86 9.65
N TYR A 697 1.08 11.13 10.92
CA TYR A 697 -0.03 10.62 11.69
C TYR A 697 -0.64 11.75 12.53
N ARG A 698 -1.87 12.13 12.19
CA ARG A 698 -2.65 13.07 12.99
C ARG A 698 -3.48 12.29 14.01
N ASP A 699 -3.48 12.74 15.26
CA ASP A 699 -4.29 12.13 16.31
C ASP A 699 -5.77 12.12 15.91
N ASN A 700 -6.47 11.04 16.24
CA ASN A 700 -7.87 10.78 15.88
C ASN A 700 -8.20 10.77 14.37
N SER A 701 -7.19 10.65 13.48
CA SER A 701 -7.43 10.46 12.04
C SER A 701 -8.07 9.10 11.73
N LYS A 702 -7.94 8.12 12.63
CA LYS A 702 -8.60 6.81 12.52
C LYS A 702 -9.50 6.56 13.71
N ARG A 703 -10.71 6.02 13.45
CA ARG A 703 -11.71 5.72 14.49
C ARG A 703 -11.28 4.64 15.50
N SER A 704 -10.31 3.79 15.14
CA SER A 704 -9.74 2.77 16.03
C SER A 704 -8.22 2.92 16.10
N GLN A 705 -7.71 3.24 17.29
CA GLN A 705 -6.27 3.41 17.55
C GLN A 705 -5.72 2.24 18.39
N PRO A 706 -4.56 1.65 18.03
CA PRO A 706 -3.97 0.54 18.77
C PRO A 706 -3.30 0.96 20.10
N LEU A 707 -2.97 2.24 20.27
CA LEU A 707 -2.38 2.81 21.49
C LEU A 707 -3.13 4.10 21.82
N SER A 708 -3.44 4.30 23.10
CA SER A 708 -4.08 5.52 23.61
C SER A 708 -3.35 6.07 24.81
N THR A 709 -3.42 7.39 25.00
CA THR A 709 -2.81 8.11 26.14
C THR A 709 -3.64 8.05 27.42
N GLY A 710 -4.84 7.46 27.42
CA GLY A 710 -5.66 7.33 28.61
C GLY A 710 -6.83 6.36 28.48
N LYS A 711 -7.42 5.96 29.62
CA LYS A 711 -8.78 5.39 29.63
C LYS A 711 -9.75 6.50 29.32
N LYS A 712 -10.60 6.35 28.28
CA LYS A 712 -11.79 7.19 28.16
C LYS A 712 -12.56 7.11 29.48
N LYS A 713 -12.68 8.23 30.19
CA LYS A 713 -13.46 8.30 31.43
C LYS A 713 -14.93 8.13 31.06
N ASP A 714 -15.66 7.37 31.89
CA ASP A 714 -17.12 7.22 31.77
C ASP A 714 -17.88 8.58 31.79
N ALA A 715 -17.20 9.66 32.21
CA ALA A 715 -17.73 11.02 32.18
C ALA A 715 -17.75 11.64 30.76
N ASP A 716 -16.77 11.29 29.90
CA ASP A 716 -16.77 11.72 28.49
C ASP A 716 -17.82 10.93 27.71
N ALA A 717 -18.06 9.65 28.08
CA ALA A 717 -19.15 8.87 27.55
C ALA A 717 -20.53 9.43 27.94
N ALA A 718 -20.66 10.01 29.11
CA ALA A 718 -21.90 10.67 29.53
C ALA A 718 -22.12 12.06 28.89
N ALA A 719 -21.02 12.81 28.66
CA ALA A 719 -21.06 14.08 27.93
C ALA A 719 -21.21 13.84 26.41
N GLU A 720 -20.55 12.84 25.86
CA GLU A 720 -20.74 12.39 24.47
C GLU A 720 -22.17 11.83 24.29
N ALA A 721 -22.69 11.03 25.20
CA ALA A 721 -24.08 10.54 25.15
C ALA A 721 -25.10 11.66 25.24
N SER A 722 -24.82 12.73 26.00
CA SER A 722 -25.70 13.93 26.06
C SER A 722 -25.54 14.79 24.80
N ALA A 723 -24.33 14.95 24.27
CA ALA A 723 -24.08 15.62 23.01
C ALA A 723 -24.59 14.78 21.82
N GLU A 724 -24.42 13.46 21.85
CA GLU A 724 -25.00 12.53 20.88
C GLU A 724 -26.52 12.53 20.93
N GLN A 725 -27.15 12.65 22.10
CA GLN A 725 -28.59 12.80 22.22
C GLN A 725 -29.09 14.14 21.67
N ALA A 726 -28.37 15.23 21.89
CA ALA A 726 -28.69 16.52 21.29
C ALA A 726 -28.44 16.53 19.76
N ILE A 727 -27.35 15.92 19.30
CA ILE A 727 -27.03 15.73 17.88
C ILE A 727 -28.02 14.73 17.25
N ALA A 728 -28.38 13.65 17.94
CA ALA A 728 -29.37 12.69 17.48
C ALA A 728 -30.75 13.29 17.38
N ALA A 729 -31.15 14.18 18.31
CA ALA A 729 -32.40 14.91 18.23
C ALA A 729 -32.41 15.90 17.05
N ALA A 730 -31.34 16.67 16.87
CA ALA A 730 -31.20 17.59 15.73
C ALA A 730 -31.05 16.83 14.40
N THR A 731 -30.33 15.68 14.41
CA THR A 731 -30.18 14.81 13.25
C THR A 731 -31.47 14.08 12.93
N ALA A 732 -32.27 13.68 13.94
CA ALA A 732 -33.58 13.08 13.73
C ALA A 732 -34.57 14.08 13.11
N GLU A 733 -34.51 15.35 13.52
CA GLU A 733 -35.33 16.42 12.92
C GLU A 733 -34.89 16.71 11.47
N LEU A 734 -33.57 16.81 11.21
CA LEU A 734 -33.02 16.96 9.88
C LEU A 734 -33.30 15.72 9.02
N THR A 735 -33.16 14.52 9.56
CA THR A 735 -33.43 13.25 8.86
C THR A 735 -34.92 13.11 8.55
N ALA A 736 -35.80 13.54 9.48
CA ALA A 736 -37.22 13.58 9.21
C ALA A 736 -37.55 14.60 8.10
N ARG A 737 -36.85 15.73 8.05
CA ARG A 737 -37.02 16.74 7.00
C ARG A 737 -36.45 16.29 5.67
N VAL A 738 -35.29 15.62 5.69
CA VAL A 738 -34.70 14.99 4.49
C VAL A 738 -35.63 13.89 3.98
N ALA A 739 -36.11 13.01 4.84
CA ALA A 739 -37.06 11.96 4.45
C ALA A 739 -38.41 12.50 3.96
N GLU A 740 -38.85 13.68 4.42
CA GLU A 740 -40.00 14.39 3.88
C GLU A 740 -39.71 14.93 2.49
N LEU A 741 -38.52 15.56 2.29
CA LEU A 741 -38.10 16.09 1.01
C LEU A 741 -37.80 14.97 0.01
N GLU A 742 -37.21 13.84 0.42
CA GLU A 742 -37.00 12.67 -0.41
C GLU A 742 -38.32 12.00 -0.82
N ARG A 743 -39.30 11.95 0.10
CA ARG A 743 -40.64 11.47 -0.27
C ARG A 743 -41.36 12.40 -1.25
N ALA A 744 -41.19 13.71 -1.07
CA ALA A 744 -41.71 14.70 -1.98
C ALA A 744 -40.99 14.61 -3.35
N LEU A 745 -39.65 14.45 -3.34
CA LEU A 745 -38.85 14.27 -4.56
C LEU A 745 -39.18 12.94 -5.24
N ALA A 746 -39.27 11.84 -4.49
CA ALA A 746 -39.63 10.53 -5.03
C ALA A 746 -41.08 10.54 -5.57
N SER A 747 -41.99 11.27 -4.93
CA SER A 747 -43.34 11.48 -5.45
C SER A 747 -43.34 12.31 -6.72
N ALA A 748 -42.56 13.38 -6.78
CA ALA A 748 -42.40 14.22 -7.95
C ALA A 748 -41.70 13.47 -9.10
N GLN A 749 -40.66 12.66 -8.76
CA GLN A 749 -39.96 11.80 -9.74
C GLN A 749 -40.85 10.65 -10.24
N ALA A 750 -41.65 10.04 -9.35
CA ALA A 750 -42.63 9.01 -9.72
C ALA A 750 -43.76 9.59 -10.58
N GLU A 751 -44.15 10.82 -10.34
CA GLU A 751 -45.10 11.55 -11.23
C GLU A 751 -44.44 11.88 -12.57
N ALA A 752 -43.19 12.33 -12.57
CA ALA A 752 -42.42 12.64 -13.78
C ALA A 752 -42.05 11.38 -14.59
N GLN A 753 -41.94 10.22 -13.93
CA GLN A 753 -41.64 8.92 -14.58
C GLN A 753 -42.91 8.19 -15.07
N LYS A 754 -44.08 8.67 -14.76
CA LYS A 754 -45.31 8.09 -15.37
C LYS A 754 -45.27 8.35 -16.84
N PRO A 755 -45.33 7.33 -17.69
CA PRO A 755 -45.33 7.51 -19.14
C PRO A 755 -46.58 8.32 -19.56
N HIS A 756 -46.37 9.59 -19.86
CA HIS A 756 -47.43 10.48 -20.33
C HIS A 756 -47.54 10.38 -21.86
N ARG A 757 -48.69 9.88 -22.31
CA ARG A 757 -48.96 9.81 -23.74
C ARG A 757 -49.24 11.21 -24.28
N ARG A 758 -48.33 11.77 -25.06
CA ARG A 758 -48.50 13.03 -25.80
C ARG A 758 -49.31 12.75 -27.08
N ARG A 759 -50.62 13.02 -27.06
CA ARG A 759 -51.45 12.86 -28.23
C ARG A 759 -51.26 14.00 -29.23
N LEU A 760 -51.30 13.70 -30.52
CA LEU A 760 -51.28 14.74 -31.56
C LEU A 760 -52.58 15.55 -31.52
N PRO A 761 -52.54 16.85 -31.94
CA PRO A 761 -53.75 17.65 -32.10
C PRO A 761 -54.64 17.07 -33.20
N PRO A 762 -55.97 17.32 -33.15
CA PRO A 762 -56.90 16.83 -34.16
C PRO A 762 -56.53 17.29 -35.59
N GLU A 763 -56.03 18.52 -35.74
CA GLU A 763 -55.49 19.05 -36.99
C GLU A 763 -53.98 19.08 -36.89
N ARG A 764 -53.28 18.46 -37.85
CA ARG A 764 -51.83 18.31 -37.85
C ARG A 764 -51.27 18.18 -39.24
N GLN A 765 -50.00 18.59 -39.40
CA GLN A 765 -49.28 18.37 -40.65
C GLN A 765 -48.89 16.89 -40.74
N SER A 766 -48.99 16.36 -42.02
CA SER A 766 -48.52 14.99 -42.26
C SER A 766 -47.78 14.91 -43.59
N ILE A 767 -46.81 14.00 -43.66
CA ILE A 767 -46.06 13.67 -44.86
C ILE A 767 -46.54 12.32 -45.35
N THR A 768 -47.02 12.24 -46.58
CA THR A 768 -47.41 10.99 -47.22
C THR A 768 -46.42 10.66 -48.33
N HIS A 769 -45.82 9.47 -48.22
CA HIS A 769 -44.85 8.93 -49.17
C HIS A 769 -45.28 7.63 -49.77
N LYS A 770 -45.31 7.54 -51.12
CA LYS A 770 -45.58 6.30 -51.89
C LYS A 770 -44.28 5.50 -52.02
N PHE A 771 -44.31 4.22 -51.74
CA PHE A 771 -43.18 3.31 -51.95
C PHE A 771 -43.62 2.07 -52.74
N GLU A 772 -42.62 1.47 -53.41
CA GLU A 772 -42.78 0.21 -54.12
C GLU A 772 -41.53 -0.66 -53.85
N ILE A 773 -41.69 -1.91 -53.46
CA ILE A 773 -40.64 -2.89 -53.25
C ILE A 773 -41.01 -4.20 -53.92
N ALA A 774 -40.24 -4.62 -54.95
CA ALA A 774 -40.42 -5.86 -55.63
C ALA A 774 -41.91 -6.10 -56.08
N GLY A 775 -42.59 -5.06 -56.61
CA GLY A 775 -43.96 -5.13 -57.03
C GLY A 775 -45.06 -5.02 -55.98
N HIS A 776 -44.60 -4.72 -54.70
CA HIS A 776 -45.52 -4.41 -53.60
C HIS A 776 -45.58 -2.90 -53.37
N GLU A 777 -46.67 -2.30 -53.70
CA GLU A 777 -46.89 -0.86 -53.49
C GLU A 777 -47.52 -0.58 -52.12
N GLY A 778 -47.17 0.57 -51.56
CA GLY A 778 -47.73 1.07 -50.31
C GLY A 778 -47.54 2.56 -50.11
N TYR A 779 -48.19 3.09 -49.05
CA TYR A 779 -48.11 4.48 -48.65
C TYR A 779 -47.75 4.54 -47.15
N ILE A 780 -46.77 5.38 -46.82
CA ILE A 780 -46.43 5.72 -45.44
C ILE A 780 -46.97 7.15 -45.21
N THR A 781 -47.83 7.33 -44.25
CA THR A 781 -48.27 8.65 -43.82
C THR A 781 -47.79 8.90 -42.37
N VAL A 782 -47.00 9.94 -42.15
CA VAL A 782 -46.48 10.31 -40.85
C VAL A 782 -47.06 11.64 -40.43
N GLY A 783 -47.79 11.65 -39.33
CA GLY A 783 -48.30 12.87 -38.68
C GLY A 783 -47.28 13.43 -37.69
N CYS A 784 -47.02 14.73 -37.74
CA CYS A 784 -46.05 15.43 -36.96
C CYS A 784 -46.71 16.33 -35.90
N TYR A 785 -46.01 16.49 -34.79
CA TYR A 785 -46.32 17.51 -33.81
C TYR A 785 -45.99 18.91 -34.35
N PRO A 786 -46.47 20.01 -33.71
CA PRO A 786 -46.15 21.38 -34.14
C PRO A 786 -44.66 21.70 -34.17
N ASP A 787 -43.82 20.94 -33.42
CA ASP A 787 -42.38 21.05 -33.37
C ASP A 787 -41.67 20.26 -34.50
N GLY A 788 -42.42 19.66 -35.45
CA GLY A 788 -41.93 18.91 -36.58
C GLY A 788 -41.54 17.46 -36.27
N GLN A 789 -41.59 17.02 -35.04
CA GLN A 789 -41.27 15.65 -34.65
C GLN A 789 -42.39 14.68 -35.04
N PRO A 790 -42.05 13.44 -35.48
CA PRO A 790 -43.07 12.46 -35.84
C PRO A 790 -43.77 11.93 -34.58
N GLY A 791 -45.10 11.86 -34.60
CA GLY A 791 -45.90 11.36 -33.49
C GLY A 791 -46.84 10.24 -33.82
N GLU A 792 -47.10 9.99 -35.11
CA GLU A 792 -47.87 8.85 -35.58
C GLU A 792 -47.46 8.42 -36.96
N MET A 793 -47.73 7.18 -37.29
CA MET A 793 -47.44 6.60 -38.57
C MET A 793 -48.61 5.69 -39.03
N PHE A 794 -48.97 5.79 -40.28
CA PHE A 794 -49.91 4.87 -40.96
C PHE A 794 -49.20 4.25 -42.14
N VAL A 795 -49.41 2.95 -42.36
CA VAL A 795 -48.87 2.24 -43.53
C VAL A 795 -50.00 1.55 -44.24
N ARG A 796 -50.27 1.99 -45.46
CA ARG A 796 -51.35 1.37 -46.31
C ARG A 796 -50.70 0.61 -47.47
N MET A 797 -50.98 -0.68 -47.56
CA MET A 797 -50.57 -1.53 -48.67
C MET A 797 -51.64 -1.56 -49.76
N ALA A 798 -51.23 -1.54 -51.02
CA ALA A 798 -52.16 -1.48 -52.18
C ALA A 798 -53.14 -2.67 -52.30
N LYS A 799 -52.78 -3.83 -51.70
CA LYS A 799 -53.71 -4.98 -51.63
C LYS A 799 -54.31 -5.04 -50.20
N GLU A 800 -55.48 -4.46 -50.04
CA GLU A 800 -56.25 -4.52 -48.80
C GLU A 800 -56.71 -5.99 -48.53
N GLY A 801 -56.72 -6.31 -47.20
CA GLY A 801 -57.10 -7.62 -46.69
C GLY A 801 -56.02 -8.70 -46.74
N SER A 802 -54.78 -8.36 -47.10
CA SER A 802 -53.65 -9.30 -47.05
C SER A 802 -53.02 -9.36 -45.64
N THR A 803 -52.46 -10.50 -45.32
CA THR A 803 -51.73 -10.65 -44.07
C THR A 803 -50.61 -9.58 -43.86
N VAL A 804 -49.93 -9.23 -44.93
CA VAL A 804 -48.89 -8.18 -44.92
C VAL A 804 -49.50 -6.81 -44.60
N ALA A 805 -50.68 -6.47 -45.21
CA ALA A 805 -51.35 -5.21 -44.91
C ALA A 805 -51.76 -5.12 -43.42
N GLY A 806 -52.32 -6.19 -42.85
CA GLY A 806 -52.69 -6.23 -41.44
C GLY A 806 -51.48 -6.15 -40.47
N LEU A 807 -50.35 -6.80 -40.79
CA LEU A 807 -49.11 -6.71 -39.99
C LEU A 807 -48.47 -5.32 -40.05
N MET A 808 -48.50 -4.67 -41.24
CA MET A 808 -47.96 -3.30 -41.38
C MET A 808 -48.83 -2.28 -40.64
N ASP A 809 -50.15 -2.42 -40.63
CA ASP A 809 -51.09 -1.60 -39.85
C ASP A 809 -50.81 -1.76 -38.34
N SER A 810 -50.69 -2.99 -37.87
CA SER A 810 -50.41 -3.28 -36.45
C SER A 810 -49.07 -2.71 -36.00
N MET A 811 -48.03 -2.83 -36.84
CA MET A 811 -46.72 -2.25 -36.60
C MET A 811 -46.80 -0.71 -36.57
N ALA A 812 -47.52 -0.10 -37.53
CA ALA A 812 -47.69 1.35 -37.60
C ALA A 812 -48.39 1.91 -36.35
N ILE A 813 -49.39 1.21 -35.82
CA ILE A 813 -50.07 1.55 -34.56
C ILE A 813 -49.08 1.45 -33.41
N SER A 814 -48.29 0.37 -33.33
CA SER A 814 -47.31 0.18 -32.26
C SER A 814 -46.23 1.26 -32.25
N VAL A 815 -45.72 1.64 -33.44
CA VAL A 815 -44.73 2.73 -33.59
C VAL A 815 -45.36 4.08 -33.21
N SER A 816 -46.59 4.33 -33.63
CA SER A 816 -47.34 5.55 -33.24
C SER A 816 -47.50 5.68 -31.74
N VAL A 817 -47.84 4.58 -31.03
CA VAL A 817 -47.94 4.55 -29.58
C VAL A 817 -46.58 4.79 -28.95
N ALA A 818 -45.52 4.14 -29.45
CA ALA A 818 -44.16 4.32 -28.93
C ALA A 818 -43.69 5.78 -29.04
N LEU A 819 -43.86 6.40 -30.21
CA LEU A 819 -43.53 7.82 -30.41
C LEU A 819 -44.33 8.75 -29.50
N GLN A 820 -45.61 8.48 -29.27
CA GLN A 820 -46.46 9.26 -28.36
C GLN A 820 -46.13 9.09 -26.89
N TYR A 821 -45.46 8.00 -26.50
CA TYR A 821 -44.91 7.78 -25.16
C TYR A 821 -43.45 8.25 -25.04
N GLY A 822 -42.91 8.93 -26.08
CA GLY A 822 -41.59 9.57 -26.03
C GLY A 822 -40.40 8.64 -26.31
N VAL A 823 -40.65 7.45 -26.91
CA VAL A 823 -39.55 6.62 -27.39
C VAL A 823 -38.83 7.37 -28.52
N PRO A 824 -37.51 7.61 -28.44
CA PRO A 824 -36.76 8.33 -29.46
C PRO A 824 -36.82 7.63 -30.81
N LEU A 825 -37.07 8.39 -31.87
CA LEU A 825 -37.11 7.84 -33.23
C LEU A 825 -35.80 7.11 -33.59
N ARG A 826 -34.66 7.62 -33.13
CA ARG A 826 -33.37 6.99 -33.33
C ARG A 826 -33.34 5.53 -32.89
N ASP A 827 -33.93 5.24 -31.70
CA ASP A 827 -33.92 3.89 -31.14
C ASP A 827 -34.78 2.94 -32.00
N LEU A 828 -35.92 3.42 -32.52
CA LEU A 828 -36.76 2.66 -33.43
C LEU A 828 -36.03 2.41 -34.77
N VAL A 829 -35.38 3.42 -35.33
CA VAL A 829 -34.60 3.28 -36.56
C VAL A 829 -33.44 2.30 -36.35
N THR A 830 -32.71 2.40 -35.25
CA THR A 830 -31.61 1.49 -34.92
C THR A 830 -32.06 0.03 -34.87
N LYS A 831 -33.27 -0.24 -34.37
CA LYS A 831 -33.77 -1.62 -34.18
C LYS A 831 -34.38 -2.20 -35.45
N PHE A 832 -35.02 -1.42 -36.29
CA PHE A 832 -35.83 -1.90 -37.40
C PHE A 832 -35.23 -1.63 -38.79
N ALA A 833 -34.28 -0.69 -38.92
CA ALA A 833 -33.52 -0.58 -40.17
C ALA A 833 -32.64 -1.83 -40.37
N HIS A 834 -32.47 -2.22 -41.60
CA HIS A 834 -31.71 -3.38 -42.06
C HIS A 834 -32.27 -4.77 -41.68
N VAL A 835 -33.47 -4.87 -41.11
CA VAL A 835 -34.16 -6.14 -40.86
C VAL A 835 -34.54 -6.79 -42.20
N ARG A 836 -34.23 -8.08 -42.36
CA ARG A 836 -34.35 -8.80 -43.61
C ARG A 836 -35.49 -9.84 -43.56
N PHE A 837 -36.46 -9.68 -44.45
CA PHE A 837 -37.49 -10.68 -44.77
C PHE A 837 -38.21 -10.28 -46.06
N GLU A 838 -38.94 -11.20 -46.71
CA GLU A 838 -39.68 -10.93 -47.95
C GLU A 838 -41.02 -10.20 -47.69
N PRO A 839 -41.41 -9.24 -48.53
CA PRO A 839 -40.78 -8.89 -49.81
C PRO A 839 -39.57 -7.96 -49.61
N SER A 840 -38.50 -8.26 -50.33
CA SER A 840 -37.25 -7.51 -50.41
C SER A 840 -36.84 -7.26 -51.86
N GLY A 841 -36.09 -6.21 -52.17
CA GLY A 841 -35.63 -5.95 -53.54
C GLY A 841 -35.44 -4.48 -53.87
N PHE A 842 -35.42 -4.20 -55.17
CA PHE A 842 -35.25 -2.84 -55.67
C PHE A 842 -36.49 -1.99 -55.36
N THR A 843 -36.25 -0.73 -55.06
CA THR A 843 -37.27 0.27 -54.81
C THR A 843 -37.17 1.41 -55.86
N GLY A 844 -38.24 2.14 -56.07
CA GLY A 844 -38.20 3.31 -56.91
C GLY A 844 -37.60 4.56 -56.25
N ASN A 845 -37.07 4.45 -55.00
CA ASN A 845 -36.53 5.59 -54.25
C ASN A 845 -35.01 5.70 -54.43
N PRO A 846 -34.49 6.81 -54.98
CA PRO A 846 -33.04 6.98 -55.16
C PRO A 846 -32.25 6.97 -53.86
N GLU A 847 -32.83 7.44 -52.76
CA GLU A 847 -32.18 7.44 -51.43
C GLU A 847 -32.07 6.04 -50.83
N ILE A 848 -32.99 5.12 -51.20
CA ILE A 848 -33.04 3.73 -50.69
C ILE A 848 -33.26 2.79 -51.88
N PRO A 849 -32.28 2.65 -52.78
CA PRO A 849 -32.48 1.89 -54.03
C PRO A 849 -32.75 0.40 -53.84
N ILE A 850 -32.32 -0.17 -52.72
CA ILE A 850 -32.57 -1.56 -52.34
C ILE A 850 -33.02 -1.62 -50.88
N ALA A 851 -34.15 -2.29 -50.64
CA ALA A 851 -34.64 -2.56 -49.29
C ALA A 851 -34.57 -4.06 -48.98
N LYS A 852 -34.15 -4.37 -47.77
CA LYS A 852 -34.06 -5.75 -47.27
C LYS A 852 -35.43 -6.30 -46.82
N SER A 853 -36.40 -5.42 -46.57
CA SER A 853 -37.79 -5.71 -46.25
C SER A 853 -38.62 -4.43 -46.31
N ILE A 854 -39.94 -4.53 -46.27
CA ILE A 854 -40.83 -3.36 -46.13
C ILE A 854 -40.48 -2.58 -44.84
N VAL A 855 -40.19 -3.25 -43.75
CA VAL A 855 -39.83 -2.64 -42.46
C VAL A 855 -38.49 -1.91 -42.57
N ASP A 856 -37.49 -2.52 -43.20
CA ASP A 856 -36.18 -1.86 -43.46
C ASP A 856 -36.39 -0.57 -44.25
N TYR A 857 -37.22 -0.58 -45.26
CA TYR A 857 -37.52 0.60 -46.06
C TYR A 857 -38.15 1.71 -45.21
N ILE A 858 -39.22 1.38 -44.49
CA ILE A 858 -39.97 2.34 -43.66
C ILE A 858 -39.05 3.04 -42.67
N PHE A 859 -38.25 2.29 -41.92
CA PHE A 859 -37.41 2.91 -40.88
C PHE A 859 -36.20 3.64 -41.45
N ARG A 860 -35.63 3.21 -42.57
CA ARG A 860 -34.59 3.99 -43.25
C ARG A 860 -35.17 5.27 -43.86
N TRP A 861 -36.37 5.25 -44.38
CA TRP A 861 -37.04 6.44 -44.86
C TRP A 861 -37.42 7.39 -43.71
N LEU A 862 -37.91 6.88 -42.59
CA LEU A 862 -38.13 7.70 -41.39
C LEU A 862 -36.83 8.35 -40.89
N GLY A 863 -35.75 7.58 -40.83
CA GLY A 863 -34.42 8.08 -40.45
C GLY A 863 -33.93 9.17 -41.40
N SER A 864 -34.09 8.99 -42.72
CA SER A 864 -33.62 10.00 -43.70
C SER A 864 -34.42 11.31 -43.63
N ARG A 865 -35.66 11.30 -43.14
CA ARG A 865 -36.54 12.49 -43.05
C ARG A 865 -36.52 13.20 -41.71
N PHE A 866 -36.35 12.52 -40.60
CA PHE A 866 -36.58 13.06 -39.26
C PHE A 866 -35.37 13.02 -38.35
N LEU A 867 -34.24 12.38 -38.71
CA LEU A 867 -33.03 12.37 -37.90
C LEU A 867 -31.99 13.38 -38.40
N PRO A 868 -31.19 14.02 -37.50
CA PRO A 868 -30.08 14.88 -37.85
C PRO A 868 -29.03 14.16 -38.71
N LYS A 869 -28.23 14.92 -39.48
CA LYS A 869 -27.23 14.37 -40.42
C LYS A 869 -26.23 13.44 -39.72
N GLU A 870 -25.70 13.85 -38.56
CA GLU A 870 -24.74 13.06 -37.79
C GLU A 870 -25.34 11.71 -37.35
N GLU A 871 -26.58 11.69 -36.93
CA GLU A 871 -27.27 10.44 -36.53
C GLU A 871 -27.59 9.54 -37.73
N ARG A 872 -27.91 10.10 -38.90
CA ARG A 872 -28.12 9.33 -40.13
C ARG A 872 -26.85 8.65 -40.59
N GLU A 873 -25.71 9.35 -40.57
CA GLU A 873 -24.39 8.82 -40.90
C GLU A 873 -23.99 7.69 -39.94
N ALA A 874 -24.18 7.88 -38.63
CA ALA A 874 -23.91 6.86 -37.63
C ALA A 874 -24.75 5.58 -37.80
N LEU A 875 -25.93 5.68 -38.38
CA LEU A 875 -26.84 4.54 -38.65
C LEU A 875 -26.69 3.96 -40.07
N GLY A 876 -25.71 4.43 -40.85
CA GLY A 876 -25.45 3.96 -42.22
C GLY A 876 -26.55 4.34 -43.23
N ILE A 877 -27.31 5.39 -42.92
CA ILE A 877 -28.33 5.95 -43.83
C ILE A 877 -27.65 7.05 -44.65
N LEU A 878 -27.08 6.68 -45.77
CA LEU A 878 -26.31 7.58 -46.64
C LEU A 878 -27.22 8.58 -47.36
N ASP A 879 -26.86 9.85 -47.33
CA ASP A 879 -27.45 10.91 -48.11
C ASP A 879 -26.83 10.86 -49.52
N ARG A 880 -27.60 10.45 -50.52
CA ARG A 880 -27.20 10.39 -51.91
C ARG A 880 -27.76 11.55 -52.75
N SER A 881 -28.31 12.58 -52.11
CA SER A 881 -28.83 13.78 -52.74
C SER A 881 -27.81 14.90 -52.89
N GLY A 882 -26.65 14.61 -53.44
CA GLY A 882 -25.59 15.56 -53.66
C GLY A 882 -25.08 15.54 -55.07
N ASP A 883 -25.86 16.11 -56.03
CA ASP A 883 -25.31 16.90 -57.15
C ASP A 883 -26.45 17.63 -57.84
N GLU A 884 -26.31 18.98 -57.86
CA GLU A 884 -26.88 20.08 -58.59
C GLU A 884 -28.03 20.89 -57.97
N PRO A 885 -28.00 22.20 -58.22
CA PRO A 885 -28.76 23.21 -57.49
C PRO A 885 -30.13 23.48 -58.16
N ALA A 886 -31.16 23.55 -57.36
CA ALA A 886 -32.39 24.18 -57.79
C ALA A 886 -33.10 24.86 -56.62
N GLU A 887 -33.12 26.15 -56.71
CA GLU A 887 -34.17 27.11 -56.38
C GLU A 887 -35.18 26.80 -55.25
N GLU A 888 -35.15 27.76 -54.32
CA GLU A 888 -36.24 28.28 -53.51
C GLU A 888 -37.52 27.41 -53.34
N SER A 889 -37.74 26.97 -52.17
CA SER A 889 -39.07 26.95 -51.60
C SER A 889 -39.10 27.31 -50.14
N ALA A 890 -39.41 28.50 -49.90
CA ALA A 890 -40.02 29.17 -48.75
C ALA A 890 -39.91 28.46 -47.36
N ALA A 891 -39.01 28.92 -46.57
CA ALA A 891 -39.11 28.86 -45.15
C ALA A 891 -40.27 29.72 -44.65
N TRP A 892 -41.26 29.11 -44.05
CA TRP A 892 -42.21 29.84 -43.20
C TRP A 892 -41.65 29.92 -41.78
N SER A 893 -40.96 31.04 -41.53
CA SER A 893 -40.68 31.51 -40.19
C SER A 893 -41.87 32.37 -39.72
N VAL A 894 -42.57 31.93 -38.68
CA VAL A 894 -43.47 32.81 -37.93
C VAL A 894 -42.68 33.19 -36.65
N ALA A 895 -42.34 34.47 -36.57
CA ALA A 895 -41.80 35.08 -35.39
C ALA A 895 -42.92 35.30 -34.35
N PRO A 896 -42.65 35.22 -33.06
CA PRO A 896 -43.55 35.76 -32.05
C PRO A 896 -43.23 37.23 -31.86
N GLU A 897 -44.32 37.98 -31.78
CA GLU A 897 -44.37 39.42 -31.59
C GLU A 897 -43.74 39.93 -30.29
N SER A 898 -43.22 41.07 -30.44
CA SER A 898 -42.49 41.91 -29.49
C SER A 898 -43.34 42.65 -28.48
N GLY A 899 -42.70 43.03 -27.37
CA GLY A 899 -43.01 44.27 -26.70
C GLY A 899 -42.44 44.45 -25.31
N PRO A 900 -42.20 45.68 -24.88
CA PRO A 900 -41.04 46.48 -25.27
C PRO A 900 -40.21 46.97 -24.04
N GLY A 901 -38.99 47.44 -24.28
CA GLY A 901 -38.48 48.54 -23.46
C GLY A 901 -37.04 48.49 -22.96
N GLY A 902 -36.21 49.32 -23.49
CA GLY A 902 -35.27 50.08 -22.66
C GLY A 902 -33.76 49.98 -22.96
N THR A 903 -33.36 50.70 -23.96
CA THR A 903 -32.24 51.69 -24.02
C THR A 903 -30.78 51.35 -23.80
N ARG A 904 -29.99 51.58 -24.85
CA ARG A 904 -28.64 52.26 -24.97
C ARG A 904 -27.45 51.56 -24.32
N GLY A 905 -26.34 51.47 -24.95
CA GLY A 905 -25.71 52.11 -26.05
C GLY A 905 -24.33 51.59 -26.32
N ALA A 906 -23.98 51.67 -27.56
CA ALA A 906 -22.85 52.24 -28.24
C ALA A 906 -21.47 51.53 -28.16
N ALA A 907 -21.06 51.11 -29.35
CA ALA A 907 -19.82 51.42 -30.06
C ALA A 907 -18.54 50.68 -29.60
N GLY A 908 -17.76 50.13 -30.40
CA GLY A 908 -17.35 50.32 -31.76
C GLY A 908 -16.19 49.46 -32.16
N ALA A 909 -16.16 49.23 -33.47
CA ALA A 909 -15.05 49.16 -34.39
C ALA A 909 -14.07 47.98 -34.40
N ARG A 910 -14.22 47.05 -35.33
CA ARG A 910 -13.42 46.86 -36.56
C ARG A 910 -11.88 46.90 -36.39
N GLN A 911 -11.21 45.82 -36.75
CA GLN A 911 -10.39 45.74 -37.97
C GLN A 911 -9.83 44.33 -38.19
N SER A 912 -10.07 43.87 -39.38
CA SER A 912 -9.50 42.88 -40.24
C SER A 912 -8.00 43.10 -40.55
N LEU A 913 -7.30 42.01 -40.92
CA LEU A 913 -6.40 41.84 -42.10
C LEU A 913 -5.72 40.47 -42.02
N THR A 914 -6.06 39.51 -42.93
CA THR A 914 -5.32 39.03 -44.12
C THR A 914 -3.99 38.29 -43.83
N ALA A 915 -3.91 36.98 -44.04
CA ALA A 915 -3.56 36.19 -45.23
C ALA A 915 -2.11 36.27 -45.68
N GLU A 916 -1.43 35.08 -45.75
CA GLU A 916 -0.53 34.61 -46.84
C GLU A 916 0.11 33.29 -46.36
N ALA A 917 -0.09 32.15 -46.90
CA ALA A 917 0.26 31.47 -48.14
C ALA A 917 1.66 30.82 -48.14
N ALA A 918 1.67 29.56 -48.43
CA ALA A 918 2.69 28.50 -48.54
C ALA A 918 3.87 28.84 -49.51
N PRO A 919 4.91 27.97 -49.66
CA PRO A 919 4.79 26.68 -50.37
C PRO A 919 5.70 25.52 -49.88
N GLY A 920 5.38 24.27 -50.26
CA GLY A 920 6.29 23.14 -50.34
C GLY A 920 7.20 23.17 -51.59
N PRO A 921 8.03 22.19 -51.86
CA PRO A 921 7.59 20.90 -52.39
C PRO A 921 8.50 19.64 -52.15
N ALA A 922 7.92 18.50 -52.39
CA ALA A 922 8.29 17.34 -53.20
C ALA A 922 9.54 16.47 -52.93
N GLY A 923 9.30 15.13 -53.01
CA GLY A 923 10.32 14.20 -53.46
C GLY A 923 10.16 12.75 -52.92
N SER A 924 9.32 11.94 -53.56
CA SER A 924 9.50 10.46 -53.61
C SER A 924 10.41 10.10 -54.77
N PRO A 925 10.98 8.86 -54.92
CA PRO A 925 10.25 7.60 -55.18
C PRO A 925 10.90 6.31 -54.64
N ALA A 926 10.07 5.31 -54.38
CA ALA A 926 9.88 4.00 -55.05
C ALA A 926 11.11 3.03 -55.10
N ASP A 927 10.90 1.78 -54.65
CA ASP A 927 10.86 0.50 -55.35
C ASP A 927 11.10 -0.63 -54.34
N ALA A 928 10.32 -1.61 -54.31
CA ALA A 928 9.95 -2.82 -55.00
C ALA A 928 9.99 -4.04 -54.06
N ALA A 929 8.88 -4.73 -53.95
CA ALA A 929 8.79 -6.14 -53.50
C ALA A 929 9.27 -7.11 -54.60
N PRO A 930 9.46 -8.47 -54.40
CA PRO A 930 8.35 -9.42 -54.30
C PRO A 930 8.50 -10.61 -53.37
N ALA A 931 7.41 -11.07 -52.79
CA ALA A 931 6.64 -12.28 -52.91
C ALA A 931 7.34 -13.66 -53.05
N THR A 932 6.90 -14.60 -52.22
CA THR A 932 6.44 -16.01 -52.42
C THR A 932 6.65 -16.74 -51.08
N GLY A 933 5.79 -17.62 -50.55
CA GLY A 933 4.67 -18.39 -50.95
C GLY A 933 4.38 -19.40 -49.82
N SER A 934 3.12 -19.58 -49.52
CA SER A 934 2.59 -20.74 -48.74
C SER A 934 2.64 -22.01 -49.51
N PRO A 935 2.53 -23.24 -48.93
CA PRO A 935 1.19 -23.71 -48.61
C PRO A 935 1.00 -24.62 -47.37
N ALA A 936 -0.28 -24.77 -47.07
CA ALA A 936 -0.93 -25.60 -46.09
C ALA A 936 -0.71 -27.10 -46.21
N ALA A 937 -0.94 -27.84 -45.12
CA ALA A 937 -1.73 -29.10 -45.09
C ALA A 937 -2.00 -29.55 -43.63
N GLN A 938 -3.27 -29.66 -43.25
CA GLN A 938 -3.84 -30.73 -42.40
C GLN A 938 -4.13 -31.93 -43.30
N PRO A 939 -4.52 -33.18 -42.86
CA PRO A 939 -5.07 -33.60 -41.54
C PRO A 939 -4.60 -35.06 -41.13
N ALA A 940 -5.07 -35.57 -40.03
CA ALA A 940 -5.88 -36.79 -39.87
C ALA A 940 -5.71 -37.48 -38.50
N ALA A 941 -6.85 -37.90 -38.01
CA ALA A 941 -7.11 -38.66 -36.81
C ALA A 941 -6.78 -40.17 -36.98
N THR A 942 -6.64 -40.88 -35.87
CA THR A 942 -7.09 -42.25 -35.51
C THR A 942 -6.61 -42.50 -34.06
N ASP A 943 -7.43 -42.76 -33.15
CA ASP A 943 -8.34 -43.81 -32.70
C ASP A 943 -7.64 -44.96 -31.93
N SER A 944 -8.30 -45.35 -30.83
CA SER A 944 -8.38 -46.63 -30.14
C SER A 944 -7.48 -46.97 -28.93
N GLY A 945 -8.20 -47.35 -27.90
CA GLY A 945 -7.89 -48.40 -26.93
C GLY A 945 -7.82 -47.93 -25.45
N GLY A 946 -8.75 -48.05 -24.61
CA GLY A 946 -9.54 -49.13 -24.12
C GLY A 946 -8.83 -49.86 -22.95
N GLY A 947 -9.28 -49.66 -21.71
CA GLY A 947 -8.78 -50.46 -20.59
C GLY A 947 -9.39 -50.09 -19.24
N SER A 948 -10.55 -50.64 -18.98
CA SER A 948 -11.23 -50.69 -17.66
C SER A 948 -10.52 -51.65 -16.71
N ILE A 949 -10.35 -51.30 -15.43
CA ILE A 949 -10.25 -52.32 -14.35
C ILE A 949 -11.07 -51.85 -13.16
N GLN A 950 -11.89 -52.81 -12.72
CA GLN A 950 -12.90 -52.83 -11.68
C GLN A 950 -12.34 -52.61 -10.26
N ALA A 951 -13.27 -52.11 -9.43
CA ALA A 951 -13.26 -52.21 -7.97
C ALA A 951 -13.46 -53.68 -7.46
N PRO A 952 -13.13 -53.98 -6.24
CA PRO A 952 -13.89 -54.99 -5.49
C PRO A 952 -14.68 -54.42 -4.30
N ARG A 953 -15.84 -55.01 -4.19
CA ARG A 953 -16.84 -54.92 -3.10
C ARG A 953 -16.48 -55.84 -1.94
N ALA A 954 -17.16 -55.53 -0.84
CA ALA A 954 -17.78 -56.43 0.18
C ALA A 954 -16.93 -56.57 1.46
N ASP A 955 -17.46 -56.72 2.70
CA ASP A 955 -18.82 -57.00 3.18
C ASP A 955 -18.99 -56.58 4.64
N ALA A 956 -20.19 -56.27 4.93
CA ALA A 956 -21.09 -56.33 6.07
C ALA A 956 -20.72 -57.13 7.32
N ASN A 957 -21.10 -56.57 8.46
CA ASN A 957 -21.92 -57.08 9.57
C ASN A 957 -21.60 -56.26 10.82
N GLY A 958 -22.47 -55.69 11.54
CA GLY A 958 -23.77 -55.93 11.99
C GLY A 958 -23.81 -55.74 13.51
N HIS A 959 -24.60 -54.89 14.07
CA HIS A 959 -25.56 -55.06 15.12
C HIS A 959 -26.01 -53.77 15.81
N ALA A 960 -27.28 -53.71 15.95
CA ALA A 960 -28.12 -52.67 16.48
C ALA A 960 -27.95 -52.33 17.96
N ALA A 961 -28.27 -51.12 18.35
CA ALA A 961 -29.29 -50.82 19.36
C ALA A 961 -29.49 -49.33 19.52
N GLY A 962 -30.70 -48.93 19.42
CA GLY A 962 -31.20 -47.58 19.39
C GLY A 962 -31.07 -46.76 20.67
N ARG A 963 -31.22 -45.45 20.46
CA ARG A 963 -32.06 -44.61 21.33
C ARG A 963 -32.24 -43.24 20.66
N THR A 964 -33.48 -42.90 20.50
CA THR A 964 -34.05 -41.59 20.19
C THR A 964 -33.56 -40.54 21.15
N ASN A 965 -33.13 -39.36 20.66
CA ASN A 965 -33.42 -38.07 21.33
C ASN A 965 -33.22 -36.89 20.43
N GLY A 966 -34.27 -36.14 20.26
CA GLY A 966 -34.47 -34.74 20.35
C GLY A 966 -33.57 -33.79 19.53
N THR A 967 -34.00 -33.42 18.35
CA THR A 967 -33.54 -32.26 17.61
C THR A 967 -33.84 -30.97 18.37
N LYS A 968 -32.77 -30.28 18.83
CA LYS A 968 -32.86 -28.85 19.21
C LYS A 968 -32.52 -27.99 18.02
N SER A 969 -33.53 -27.28 17.49
CA SER A 969 -33.37 -26.23 16.52
C SER A 969 -32.83 -24.96 17.21
N LEU A 970 -31.62 -24.51 16.84
CA LEU A 970 -31.17 -23.15 17.15
C LEU A 970 -31.69 -22.22 16.06
N GLY A 971 -32.64 -21.38 16.41
CA GLY A 971 -33.14 -20.33 15.57
C GLY A 971 -32.44 -19.00 15.91
N LEU A 972 -31.72 -18.42 14.99
CA LEU A 972 -31.32 -17.01 15.05
C LEU A 972 -32.45 -16.14 14.51
N GLN A 973 -32.94 -15.18 15.31
CA GLN A 973 -33.88 -14.17 14.87
C GLN A 973 -33.14 -13.01 14.24
N LEU A 974 -33.27 -12.88 12.93
CA LEU A 974 -33.01 -11.62 12.22
C LEU A 974 -34.34 -10.92 11.98
N GLY A 975 -34.37 -9.62 12.22
CA GLY A 975 -35.57 -8.81 12.27
C GLY A 975 -36.46 -8.90 11.02
N ARG A 976 -37.74 -9.05 11.30
CA ARG A 976 -38.91 -9.03 10.39
C ARG A 976 -38.81 -9.73 9.05
N GLY A 977 -39.17 -10.98 9.03
CA GLY A 977 -39.93 -11.52 7.91
C GLY A 977 -39.38 -12.70 7.11
N GLN A 978 -38.22 -13.32 7.44
CA GLN A 978 -37.89 -14.62 6.82
C GLN A 978 -37.12 -15.51 7.80
N ARG A 979 -37.77 -16.64 8.16
CA ARG A 979 -37.09 -17.73 8.86
C ARG A 979 -36.42 -18.62 7.80
N VAL A 980 -35.10 -18.64 7.78
CA VAL A 980 -34.34 -19.64 7.03
C VAL A 980 -33.95 -20.73 8.02
N ALA A 981 -34.58 -21.89 7.90
CA ALA A 981 -34.23 -23.08 8.69
C ALA A 981 -33.06 -23.79 8.00
N PHE A 982 -31.89 -23.77 8.62
CA PHE A 982 -30.75 -24.61 8.23
C PHE A 982 -30.90 -25.98 8.86
N GLN A 983 -31.04 -27.03 8.06
CA GLN A 983 -30.94 -28.40 8.51
C GLN A 983 -29.49 -28.82 8.49
N ALA A 984 -28.95 -29.23 9.65
CA ALA A 984 -27.66 -29.91 9.73
C ALA A 984 -27.77 -31.28 9.02
N GLN A 985 -26.96 -31.47 8.00
CA GLN A 985 -26.90 -32.74 7.29
C GLN A 985 -25.96 -33.72 8.02
N ALA A 986 -26.31 -34.99 8.09
CA ALA A 986 -25.57 -36.04 8.79
C ALA A 986 -24.15 -36.30 8.22
N ASP A 987 -23.87 -35.82 7.02
CA ASP A 987 -22.62 -35.97 6.27
C ASP A 987 -21.76 -34.68 6.23
N ALA A 988 -22.15 -33.64 6.99
CA ALA A 988 -21.40 -32.38 7.00
C ALA A 988 -20.04 -32.57 7.68
N PRO A 989 -18.92 -32.17 7.01
CA PRO A 989 -17.59 -32.27 7.57
C PRO A 989 -17.39 -31.31 8.74
N SER A 990 -16.48 -31.66 9.64
CA SER A 990 -16.00 -30.72 10.65
C SER A 990 -15.04 -29.70 9.99
N CYS A 991 -15.13 -28.44 10.42
CA CYS A 991 -14.24 -27.40 9.97
C CYS A 991 -12.79 -27.69 10.37
N ALA A 992 -11.86 -27.65 9.43
CA ALA A 992 -10.45 -27.91 9.68
C ALA A 992 -9.80 -26.86 10.61
N ASP A 993 -10.37 -25.63 10.66
CA ASP A 993 -9.79 -24.52 11.42
C ASP A 993 -10.32 -24.43 12.86
N CYS A 994 -11.57 -24.83 13.12
CA CYS A 994 -12.16 -24.65 14.45
C CYS A 994 -12.93 -25.86 14.98
N GLY A 995 -13.00 -26.97 14.24
CA GLY A 995 -13.67 -28.20 14.63
C GLY A 995 -15.21 -28.17 14.64
N SER A 996 -15.84 -27.03 14.32
CA SER A 996 -17.31 -26.93 14.28
C SER A 996 -17.87 -27.61 13.03
N ILE A 997 -19.08 -28.20 13.17
CA ILE A 997 -19.76 -28.81 12.01
C ILE A 997 -20.11 -27.73 11.00
N MET A 998 -19.72 -27.93 9.74
CA MET A 998 -19.96 -27.00 8.65
C MET A 998 -21.40 -27.16 8.09
N VAL A 999 -21.92 -26.11 7.48
CA VAL A 999 -23.23 -26.17 6.79
C VAL A 999 -23.02 -26.03 5.29
N ARG A 1000 -23.87 -26.69 4.53
CA ARG A 1000 -23.80 -26.65 3.07
C ARG A 1000 -24.22 -25.28 2.54
N ASN A 1001 -23.39 -24.71 1.66
CA ASN A 1001 -23.63 -23.44 1.00
C ASN A 1001 -23.40 -23.62 -0.51
N GLY A 1002 -24.45 -23.96 -1.22
CA GLY A 1002 -24.38 -24.38 -2.62
C GLY A 1002 -23.69 -25.72 -2.80
N SER A 1003 -22.64 -25.78 -3.61
CA SER A 1003 -21.78 -26.96 -3.82
C SER A 1003 -20.68 -27.13 -2.75
N CYS A 1004 -20.51 -26.15 -1.85
CA CYS A 1004 -19.46 -26.11 -0.82
C CYS A 1004 -20.03 -26.16 0.59
N TYR A 1005 -19.15 -26.38 1.60
CA TYR A 1005 -19.50 -26.26 3.00
C TYR A 1005 -18.90 -24.98 3.60
N LYS A 1006 -19.66 -24.26 4.41
CA LYS A 1006 -19.21 -23.07 5.15
C LYS A 1006 -19.31 -23.30 6.66
N CYS A 1007 -18.27 -22.96 7.37
CA CYS A 1007 -18.28 -22.96 8.84
C CYS A 1007 -18.98 -21.68 9.34
N LEU A 1008 -20.05 -21.84 10.11
CA LEU A 1008 -20.76 -20.70 10.69
C LEU A 1008 -20.03 -20.09 11.90
N ASN A 1009 -19.05 -20.81 12.47
CA ASN A 1009 -18.31 -20.35 13.63
C ASN A 1009 -17.07 -19.50 13.27
N CYS A 1010 -16.33 -19.90 12.25
CA CYS A 1010 -15.11 -19.19 11.84
C CYS A 1010 -15.15 -18.64 10.41
N GLY A 1011 -16.24 -18.85 9.66
CA GLY A 1011 -16.40 -18.37 8.29
C GLY A 1011 -15.67 -19.19 7.22
N SER A 1012 -14.90 -20.21 7.60
CA SER A 1012 -14.11 -21.03 6.66
C SER A 1012 -15.02 -21.82 5.71
N THR A 1013 -14.58 -22.01 4.47
CA THR A 1013 -15.30 -22.80 3.44
C THR A 1013 -14.46 -23.99 3.01
N SER A 1014 -15.07 -25.15 2.77
CA SER A 1014 -14.40 -26.32 2.21
C SER A 1014 -15.13 -26.82 0.95
N GLY A 1015 -14.38 -27.23 -0.05
CA GLY A 1015 -14.91 -27.91 -1.22
C GLY A 1015 -15.08 -27.10 -2.50
N CYS A 1016 -14.43 -25.93 -2.61
CA CYS A 1016 -14.26 -25.24 -3.89
C CYS A 1016 -12.76 -25.14 -4.18
N SER A 1017 -12.28 -25.93 -5.14
CA SER A 1017 -10.97 -25.80 -5.75
C SER A 1017 -10.96 -24.64 -6.74
#